data_648118693a601d3fe4bbf6be301f6bf0
#
_entry.id   648118693a601d3fe4bbf6be301f6bf0
#
_cell.length_a   1.000
_cell.length_b   1.000
_cell.length_c   1.000
_cell.angle_alpha   90.00
_cell.angle_beta   90.00
_cell.angle_gamma   90.00
#
_symmetry.space_group_name_H-M   'P 1'
#
loop_
_entity.id
_entity.type
_entity.pdbx_description
1 polymer ?
#
loop_
_entity_poly.entity_id
_entity_poly.type
_entity_poly.pdbx_seq_one_letter_code
_entity_poly.pdbx_strand_id
1 'polypeptide(L)'
;MTWRRLFISLLFSALFLIGLPAASQPLTREWKSWLDEVGPIMTKRELSVFKSLQTEEDRKRFQQMFWKARDTTPGTPQNEYMIEYYARKGYAEAHYDGARTDRGRIYVLLGKPAEVQNYSGSEKVVDCELWLYQNEGRRGLPPMLYLLFYRRDNIGDYVLFYPGLNSNLEILSTSYMRGSVGKAQAYRIISSSFPELARASLSVIPEEANAAFAGTPNSSANVIAQIHNLPEKEAEKGYLRNFSAVDGTVDVSYSAKEIAAKAAFWLTEQNGIRFLNYSLLPDVVRTVKNPDGFQTAHLVFHLRVEDAAGRTIYQREKEIRLKLDEDRKRAMEERKFVFNDLAPIIEGDFDVRLTLTNRTTEEFSVHEERILTGPGAVPAVVGYEVKEKNAGFFVPLSLGDYKVLSDPRAIYGPGETLEAILISDKAPRVVLVPRDKGLEAVEIKDAFQRGSLFVFRRPLKDVRPGNYDLIVDRDGAEVIRKTVSILSFDIPKPIEFESVEPLSSKDDYTFILGQEYLNAGDAARALEHFRSLPERLWNSGSIPVIARALYLTKDYAGVLELFEKDGVERTYPVLLLLGNSCLELKKLDQAAVYFEQVRKYGDTPENNRTLGAIYFSLGDKEKAKTYWDRADALEKKRSETKPGEKKEPS
;
A
#
# COMPACT_ATOMS: atom_id res chain seq x y z
N MET A 1 -32.72 64.44 23.37
CA MET A 1 -33.00 62.98 23.40
C MET A 1 -33.10 62.39 22.00
N THR A 2 -32.39 62.90 21.01
CA THR A 2 -32.51 62.52 19.58
C THR A 2 -31.20 62.13 18.89
N TRP A 3 -30.05 62.31 19.53
CA TRP A 3 -28.75 61.95 18.91
C TRP A 3 -28.19 60.57 19.31
N ARG A 4 -28.69 59.94 20.33
CA ARG A 4 -28.27 58.63 20.80
C ARG A 4 -28.90 57.46 20.04
N ARG A 5 -29.99 57.67 19.30
CA ARG A 5 -30.66 56.63 18.50
C ARG A 5 -30.14 56.51 17.08
N LEU A 6 -29.48 57.53 16.54
CA LEU A 6 -28.87 57.46 15.20
C LEU A 6 -27.52 56.74 15.19
N PHE A 7 -26.75 56.75 16.29
CA PHE A 7 -25.46 56.07 16.37
C PHE A 7 -25.60 54.55 16.56
N ILE A 8 -26.68 54.08 17.18
CA ILE A 8 -26.92 52.63 17.37
C ILE A 8 -27.43 51.98 16.08
N SER A 9 -28.12 52.72 15.22
CA SER A 9 -28.62 52.23 13.94
C SER A 9 -27.50 52.10 12.88
N LEU A 10 -26.46 52.91 12.97
CA LEU A 10 -25.29 52.83 12.05
C LEU A 10 -24.28 51.74 12.46
N LEU A 11 -24.20 51.38 13.75
CA LEU A 11 -23.38 50.28 14.22
C LEU A 11 -23.99 48.89 13.91
N PHE A 12 -25.32 48.78 13.80
CA PHE A 12 -25.97 47.52 13.41
C PHE A 12 -25.99 47.29 11.91
N SER A 13 -25.86 48.35 11.06
CA SER A 13 -25.71 48.19 9.62
C SER A 13 -24.31 47.85 9.16
N ALA A 14 -23.27 48.07 10.00
CA ALA A 14 -21.88 47.73 9.71
C ALA A 14 -21.50 46.27 10.10
N LEU A 15 -22.36 45.55 10.86
CA LEU A 15 -22.10 44.18 11.31
C LEU A 15 -22.71 43.10 10.41
N PHE A 16 -23.37 43.46 9.31
CA PHE A 16 -23.98 42.53 8.35
C PHE A 16 -23.25 42.43 7.00
N LEU A 17 -22.01 42.94 6.93
CA LEU A 17 -21.10 42.75 5.80
C LEU A 17 -20.03 41.70 6.07
N ILE A 18 -20.33 40.74 6.97
CA ILE A 18 -19.52 39.51 7.06
C ILE A 18 -20.02 38.56 5.99
N GLY A 19 -19.36 38.64 4.88
CA GLY A 19 -19.08 37.58 3.92
C GLY A 19 -20.19 36.53 3.66
N LEU A 20 -21.09 36.86 2.74
CA LEU A 20 -21.66 35.81 1.91
C LEU A 20 -20.50 35.03 1.31
N PRO A 21 -20.47 33.70 1.37
CA PRO A 21 -19.46 32.95 0.64
C PRO A 21 -19.55 33.36 -0.83
N ALA A 22 -18.47 33.91 -1.35
CA ALA A 22 -18.39 34.30 -2.75
C ALA A 22 -18.76 33.08 -3.58
N ALA A 23 -19.84 33.17 -4.36
CA ALA A 23 -20.24 32.10 -5.24
C ALA A 23 -19.05 31.78 -6.15
N SER A 24 -18.61 30.53 -6.19
CA SER A 24 -17.50 30.10 -7.00
C SER A 24 -17.73 30.53 -8.45
N GLN A 25 -16.80 31.26 -9.03
CA GLN A 25 -16.91 31.66 -10.43
C GLN A 25 -16.96 30.43 -11.33
N PRO A 26 -17.85 30.40 -12.33
CA PRO A 26 -17.95 29.28 -13.24
C PRO A 26 -16.61 29.07 -13.94
N LEU A 27 -16.18 27.79 -14.04
CA LEU A 27 -14.94 27.42 -14.70
C LEU A 27 -14.94 27.87 -16.17
N THR A 28 -13.86 28.49 -16.59
CA THR A 28 -13.64 28.88 -17.99
C THR A 28 -13.58 27.64 -18.90
N ARG A 29 -13.70 27.84 -20.21
CA ARG A 29 -13.59 26.74 -21.19
C ARG A 29 -12.21 26.07 -21.11
N GLU A 30 -11.17 26.85 -20.89
CA GLU A 30 -9.78 26.38 -20.74
C GLU A 30 -9.64 25.42 -19.57
N TRP A 31 -10.16 25.78 -18.38
CA TRP A 31 -10.10 24.92 -17.21
C TRP A 31 -10.95 23.66 -17.33
N LYS A 32 -12.09 23.75 -18.02
CA LYS A 32 -12.90 22.55 -18.31
C LYS A 32 -12.13 21.60 -19.23
N SER A 33 -11.47 22.14 -20.27
CA SER A 33 -10.63 21.34 -21.17
C SER A 33 -9.47 20.69 -20.41
N TRP A 34 -8.77 21.43 -19.57
CA TRP A 34 -7.68 20.89 -18.78
C TRP A 34 -8.16 19.80 -17.81
N LEU A 35 -9.29 19.99 -17.12
CA LEU A 35 -9.88 18.95 -16.26
C LEU A 35 -10.25 17.68 -17.03
N ASP A 36 -10.73 17.85 -18.25
CA ASP A 36 -11.03 16.72 -19.15
C ASP A 36 -9.73 16.01 -19.59
N GLU A 37 -8.68 16.76 -19.83
CA GLU A 37 -7.38 16.21 -20.20
C GLU A 37 -6.76 15.37 -19.09
N VAL A 38 -6.75 15.85 -17.86
CA VAL A 38 -6.10 15.17 -16.72
C VAL A 38 -7.07 14.27 -15.93
N GLY A 39 -8.33 14.18 -16.36
CA GLY A 39 -9.37 13.40 -15.71
C GLY A 39 -8.98 11.95 -15.37
N PRO A 40 -8.29 11.21 -16.24
CA PRO A 40 -7.86 9.84 -15.95
C PRO A 40 -6.95 9.69 -14.73
N ILE A 41 -6.17 10.73 -14.40
CA ILE A 41 -5.19 10.72 -13.30
C ILE A 41 -5.54 11.70 -12.16
N MET A 42 -6.59 12.52 -12.34
CA MET A 42 -7.04 13.45 -11.31
C MET A 42 -7.86 12.73 -10.26
N THR A 43 -7.46 12.86 -9.01
CA THR A 43 -8.20 12.28 -7.90
C THR A 43 -9.49 13.07 -7.64
N LYS A 44 -10.48 12.44 -7.04
CA LYS A 44 -11.74 13.11 -6.65
C LYS A 44 -11.48 14.30 -5.71
N ARG A 45 -10.48 14.15 -4.84
CA ARG A 45 -10.05 15.19 -3.93
C ARG A 45 -9.46 16.39 -4.66
N GLU A 46 -8.51 16.16 -5.57
CA GLU A 46 -7.92 17.22 -6.38
C GLU A 46 -8.99 17.97 -7.17
N LEU A 47 -9.94 17.25 -7.76
CA LEU A 47 -11.07 17.85 -8.47
C LEU A 47 -11.94 18.72 -7.56
N SER A 48 -12.21 18.25 -6.33
CA SER A 48 -12.99 19.02 -5.34
C SER A 48 -12.27 20.30 -4.94
N VAL A 49 -10.97 20.20 -4.65
CA VAL A 49 -10.11 21.35 -4.33
C VAL A 49 -10.08 22.32 -5.49
N PHE A 50 -9.80 21.85 -6.70
CA PHE A 50 -9.73 22.71 -7.89
C PHE A 50 -11.04 23.49 -8.11
N LYS A 51 -12.18 22.81 -7.94
CA LYS A 51 -13.49 23.47 -8.08
C LYS A 51 -13.80 24.51 -7.00
N SER A 52 -13.17 24.40 -5.82
CA SER A 52 -13.33 25.36 -4.73
C SER A 52 -12.48 26.63 -4.89
N LEU A 53 -11.47 26.61 -5.78
CA LEU A 53 -10.58 27.75 -6.00
C LEU A 53 -11.32 28.91 -6.65
N GLN A 54 -11.09 30.10 -6.09
CA GLN A 54 -11.83 31.31 -6.50
C GLN A 54 -11.10 32.11 -7.59
N THR A 55 -9.77 32.10 -7.61
CA THR A 55 -8.97 32.94 -8.48
C THR A 55 -8.29 32.14 -9.60
N GLU A 56 -8.04 32.79 -10.73
CA GLU A 56 -7.26 32.21 -11.83
C GLU A 56 -5.80 31.91 -11.43
N GLU A 57 -5.27 32.70 -10.51
CA GLU A 57 -3.91 32.53 -10.01
C GLU A 57 -3.80 31.28 -9.14
N ASP A 58 -4.76 31.00 -8.28
CA ASP A 58 -4.80 29.78 -7.49
C ASP A 58 -4.98 28.55 -8.37
N ARG A 59 -5.77 28.62 -9.42
CA ARG A 59 -5.93 27.53 -10.39
C ARG A 59 -4.65 27.24 -11.14
N LYS A 60 -3.90 28.26 -11.57
CA LYS A 60 -2.57 28.09 -12.19
C LYS A 60 -1.56 27.47 -11.23
N ARG A 61 -1.54 27.94 -9.97
CA ARG A 61 -0.69 27.33 -8.92
C ARG A 61 -1.07 25.87 -8.73
N PHE A 62 -2.35 25.57 -8.60
CA PHE A 62 -2.81 24.20 -8.48
C PHE A 62 -2.35 23.32 -9.64
N GLN A 63 -2.47 23.79 -10.88
CA GLN A 63 -1.99 23.07 -12.06
C GLN A 63 -0.48 22.78 -11.99
N GLN A 64 0.32 23.77 -11.59
CA GLN A 64 1.75 23.58 -11.40
C GLN A 64 2.05 22.54 -10.32
N MET A 65 1.35 22.62 -9.19
CA MET A 65 1.52 21.69 -8.07
C MET A 65 1.03 20.29 -8.42
N PHE A 66 -0.05 20.16 -9.19
CA PHE A 66 -0.57 18.89 -9.68
C PHE A 66 0.49 18.10 -10.47
N TRP A 67 1.21 18.76 -11.38
CA TRP A 67 2.29 18.13 -12.14
C TRP A 67 3.54 17.91 -11.29
N LYS A 68 3.90 18.89 -10.45
CA LYS A 68 5.03 18.75 -9.53
C LYS A 68 4.88 17.58 -8.57
N ALA A 69 3.66 17.35 -8.06
CA ALA A 69 3.38 16.21 -7.20
C ALA A 69 3.61 14.86 -7.90
N ARG A 70 3.43 14.81 -9.20
CA ARG A 70 3.61 13.58 -10.02
C ARG A 70 5.00 13.45 -10.62
N ASP A 71 5.85 14.42 -10.44
CA ASP A 71 7.23 14.38 -10.92
C ASP A 71 8.00 13.25 -10.22
N THR A 72 8.47 12.28 -11.01
CA THR A 72 9.21 11.12 -10.50
C THR A 72 10.67 11.46 -10.23
N THR A 73 11.19 12.52 -10.85
CA THR A 73 12.59 12.93 -10.81
C THR A 73 12.74 14.43 -10.55
N PRO A 74 12.40 14.94 -9.35
CA PRO A 74 12.32 16.39 -9.08
C PRO A 74 13.61 17.19 -9.32
N GLY A 75 14.72 16.53 -9.58
CA GLY A 75 16.01 17.17 -9.88
C GLY A 75 16.25 17.46 -11.36
N THR A 76 15.37 17.01 -12.26
CA THR A 76 15.49 17.25 -13.70
C THR A 76 14.70 18.48 -14.13
N PRO A 77 15.14 19.19 -15.22
CA PRO A 77 14.42 20.37 -15.71
C PRO A 77 13.04 20.07 -16.30
N GLN A 78 12.77 18.81 -16.64
CA GLN A 78 11.54 18.36 -17.26
C GLN A 78 10.80 17.41 -16.32
N ASN A 79 9.48 17.46 -16.36
CA ASN A 79 8.64 16.52 -15.64
C ASN A 79 8.38 15.30 -16.55
N GLU A 80 9.14 14.24 -16.37
CA GLU A 80 9.08 13.03 -17.20
C GLU A 80 7.71 12.34 -17.09
N TYR A 81 7.09 12.37 -15.92
CA TYR A 81 5.74 11.81 -15.74
C TYR A 81 4.72 12.55 -16.62
N MET A 82 4.78 13.88 -16.66
CA MET A 82 3.88 14.68 -17.49
C MET A 82 4.06 14.35 -18.99
N ILE A 83 5.31 14.25 -19.44
CA ILE A 83 5.64 13.91 -20.85
C ILE A 83 5.09 12.53 -21.18
N GLU A 84 5.37 11.53 -20.33
CA GLU A 84 4.90 10.16 -20.54
C GLU A 84 3.37 10.07 -20.49
N TYR A 85 2.73 10.78 -19.59
CA TYR A 85 1.27 10.87 -19.52
C TYR A 85 0.65 11.35 -20.82
N TYR A 86 1.13 12.46 -21.36
CA TYR A 86 0.58 12.99 -22.60
C TYR A 86 0.88 12.09 -23.81
N ALA A 87 2.02 11.43 -23.84
CA ALA A 87 2.34 10.44 -24.86
C ALA A 87 1.38 9.25 -24.81
N ARG A 88 1.10 8.70 -23.62
CA ARG A 88 0.14 7.62 -23.42
C ARG A 88 -1.28 8.04 -23.78
N LYS A 89 -1.67 9.24 -23.37
CA LYS A 89 -2.99 9.80 -23.68
C LYS A 89 -3.17 9.97 -25.19
N GLY A 90 -2.20 10.55 -25.89
CA GLY A 90 -2.23 10.69 -27.35
C GLY A 90 -2.32 9.35 -28.07
N TYR A 91 -1.60 8.33 -27.58
CA TYR A 91 -1.71 6.97 -28.11
C TYR A 91 -3.12 6.39 -27.89
N ALA A 92 -3.69 6.57 -26.70
CA ALA A 92 -5.04 6.09 -26.39
C ALA A 92 -6.12 6.77 -27.25
N GLU A 93 -5.96 8.05 -27.55
CA GLU A 93 -6.83 8.81 -28.46
C GLU A 93 -6.77 8.28 -29.90
N ALA A 94 -5.57 7.90 -30.34
CA ALA A 94 -5.38 7.41 -31.71
C ALA A 94 -5.82 5.95 -31.92
N HIS A 95 -5.80 5.11 -30.86
CA HIS A 95 -5.95 3.65 -31.03
C HIS A 95 -7.09 3.03 -30.20
N TYR A 96 -7.60 3.73 -29.20
CA TYR A 96 -8.58 3.19 -28.25
C TYR A 96 -9.79 4.11 -28.05
N ASP A 97 -10.09 4.97 -29.02
CA ASP A 97 -11.22 5.91 -28.98
C ASP A 97 -11.23 6.83 -27.76
N GLY A 98 -10.01 7.15 -27.26
CA GLY A 98 -9.78 8.11 -26.20
C GLY A 98 -9.51 7.50 -24.82
N ALA A 99 -8.95 8.33 -23.94
CA ALA A 99 -8.56 7.98 -22.59
C ALA A 99 -9.74 7.71 -21.63
N ARG A 100 -10.99 7.89 -22.08
CA ARG A 100 -12.20 7.64 -21.29
C ARG A 100 -12.79 6.25 -21.51
N THR A 101 -12.43 5.57 -22.61
CA THR A 101 -12.80 4.17 -22.83
C THR A 101 -12.04 3.28 -21.82
N ASP A 102 -12.54 2.07 -21.58
CA ASP A 102 -11.87 1.15 -20.64
C ASP A 102 -10.46 0.81 -21.11
N ARG A 103 -10.25 0.52 -22.42
CA ARG A 103 -8.91 0.28 -22.97
C ARG A 103 -8.00 1.50 -22.85
N GLY A 104 -8.48 2.66 -23.26
CA GLY A 104 -7.71 3.89 -23.21
C GLY A 104 -7.35 4.30 -21.79
N ARG A 105 -8.28 4.17 -20.84
CA ARG A 105 -8.03 4.44 -19.43
C ARG A 105 -6.97 3.52 -18.84
N ILE A 106 -7.07 2.23 -19.07
CA ILE A 106 -6.08 1.25 -18.62
C ILE A 106 -4.71 1.54 -19.24
N TYR A 107 -4.67 1.86 -20.54
CA TYR A 107 -3.43 2.20 -21.22
C TYR A 107 -2.77 3.46 -20.63
N VAL A 108 -3.55 4.48 -20.34
CA VAL A 108 -3.02 5.70 -19.69
C VAL A 108 -2.45 5.40 -18.31
N LEU A 109 -3.12 4.55 -17.52
CA LEU A 109 -2.71 4.20 -16.16
C LEU A 109 -1.51 3.24 -16.13
N LEU A 110 -1.55 2.19 -16.92
CA LEU A 110 -0.54 1.12 -16.88
C LEU A 110 0.53 1.25 -17.96
N GLY A 111 0.27 2.05 -18.99
CA GLY A 111 1.13 2.14 -20.18
C GLY A 111 0.91 0.97 -21.11
N LYS A 112 1.90 0.70 -21.94
CA LYS A 112 1.85 -0.35 -22.96
C LYS A 112 1.83 -1.74 -22.32
N PRO A 113 0.88 -2.63 -22.67
CA PRO A 113 0.93 -4.02 -22.26
C PRO A 113 2.14 -4.74 -22.89
N ALA A 114 2.68 -5.71 -22.18
CA ALA A 114 3.77 -6.56 -22.69
C ALA A 114 3.32 -7.35 -23.93
N GLU A 115 2.07 -7.81 -23.95
CA GLU A 115 1.47 -8.55 -25.05
C GLU A 115 -0.02 -8.22 -25.16
N VAL A 116 -0.51 -8.19 -26.40
CA VAL A 116 -1.95 -8.10 -26.72
C VAL A 116 -2.30 -9.29 -27.58
N GLN A 117 -3.20 -10.13 -27.11
CA GLN A 117 -3.78 -11.22 -27.87
C GLN A 117 -5.18 -10.79 -28.35
N ASN A 118 -5.42 -10.89 -29.65
CA ASN A 118 -6.69 -10.49 -30.26
C ASN A 118 -7.48 -11.73 -30.70
N TYR A 119 -8.73 -11.79 -30.31
CA TYR A 119 -9.66 -12.90 -30.60
C TYR A 119 -10.86 -12.42 -31.44
N SER A 120 -10.65 -11.49 -32.36
CA SER A 120 -11.70 -10.98 -33.24
C SER A 120 -12.05 -11.95 -34.35
N GLY A 121 -13.32 -11.95 -34.76
CA GLY A 121 -13.83 -12.77 -35.87
C GLY A 121 -13.98 -14.27 -35.56
N SER A 122 -13.97 -14.65 -34.28
CA SER A 122 -14.23 -16.04 -33.88
C SER A 122 -15.71 -16.37 -33.92
N GLU A 123 -16.04 -17.60 -34.39
CA GLU A 123 -17.42 -18.09 -34.28
C GLU A 123 -17.82 -18.43 -32.84
N LYS A 124 -16.84 -18.73 -31.95
CA LYS A 124 -17.10 -19.24 -30.61
C LYS A 124 -17.18 -18.14 -29.55
N VAL A 125 -16.41 -17.08 -29.71
CA VAL A 125 -16.33 -15.97 -28.74
C VAL A 125 -16.64 -14.67 -29.45
N VAL A 126 -17.16 -13.70 -28.70
CA VAL A 126 -17.28 -12.32 -29.15
C VAL A 126 -15.87 -11.71 -29.33
N ASP A 127 -15.78 -10.57 -29.99
CA ASP A 127 -14.50 -9.87 -30.12
C ASP A 127 -13.91 -9.58 -28.76
N CYS A 128 -12.73 -10.15 -28.50
CA CYS A 128 -12.00 -10.00 -27.25
C CYS A 128 -10.55 -9.58 -27.51
N GLU A 129 -10.02 -8.80 -26.60
CA GLU A 129 -8.58 -8.52 -26.46
C GLU A 129 -8.11 -8.90 -25.07
N LEU A 130 -7.05 -9.68 -25.00
CA LEU A 130 -6.39 -10.04 -23.75
C LEU A 130 -5.05 -9.33 -23.66
N TRP A 131 -4.93 -8.45 -22.68
CA TRP A 131 -3.72 -7.67 -22.42
C TRP A 131 -2.93 -8.27 -21.27
N LEU A 132 -1.68 -8.62 -21.54
CA LEU A 132 -0.75 -9.09 -20.54
C LEU A 132 0.12 -7.93 -20.08
N TYR A 133 0.13 -7.67 -18.78
CA TYR A 133 1.04 -6.74 -18.13
C TYR A 133 2.05 -7.50 -17.27
N GLN A 134 3.31 -7.15 -17.42
CA GLN A 134 4.39 -7.52 -16.51
C GLN A 134 4.67 -6.31 -15.61
N ASN A 135 4.54 -6.54 -14.32
CA ASN A 135 4.70 -5.47 -13.33
C ASN A 135 6.14 -5.44 -12.83
N GLU A 136 6.96 -4.57 -13.42
CA GLU A 136 8.35 -4.36 -13.03
C GLU A 136 8.50 -3.42 -11.81
N GLY A 137 7.66 -3.57 -10.78
CA GLY A 137 7.82 -2.83 -9.52
C GLY A 137 6.73 -1.84 -9.17
N ARG A 138 5.59 -1.84 -9.86
CA ARG A 138 4.41 -1.08 -9.39
C ARG A 138 3.80 -1.77 -8.19
N ARG A 139 3.87 -1.08 -7.08
CA ARG A 139 3.50 -1.60 -5.76
C ARG A 139 1.99 -1.86 -5.66
N GLY A 140 1.64 -3.01 -5.14
CA GLY A 140 0.26 -3.44 -4.94
C GLY A 140 -0.40 -4.09 -6.16
N LEU A 141 0.32 -4.24 -7.28
CA LEU A 141 -0.12 -5.06 -8.40
C LEU A 141 0.69 -6.37 -8.44
N PRO A 142 0.07 -7.48 -8.85
CA PRO A 142 0.78 -8.74 -9.02
C PRO A 142 1.90 -8.61 -10.09
N PRO A 143 2.94 -9.46 -10.06
CA PRO A 143 4.02 -9.46 -11.04
C PRO A 143 3.56 -9.60 -12.48
N MET A 144 2.48 -10.36 -12.67
CA MET A 144 1.81 -10.52 -13.96
C MET A 144 0.30 -10.39 -13.76
N LEU A 145 -0.35 -9.74 -14.70
CA LEU A 145 -1.79 -9.64 -14.70
C LEU A 145 -2.37 -9.67 -16.12
N TYR A 146 -3.52 -10.30 -16.25
CA TYR A 146 -4.32 -10.33 -17.46
C TYR A 146 -5.48 -9.35 -17.33
N LEU A 147 -5.66 -8.49 -18.31
CA LEU A 147 -6.84 -7.66 -18.45
C LEU A 147 -7.57 -8.04 -19.73
N LEU A 148 -8.76 -8.58 -19.56
CA LEU A 148 -9.60 -9.01 -20.65
C LEU A 148 -10.59 -7.90 -21.01
N PHE A 149 -10.60 -7.52 -22.27
CA PHE A 149 -11.57 -6.60 -22.84
C PHE A 149 -12.44 -7.36 -23.85
N TYR A 150 -13.73 -7.06 -23.89
CA TYR A 150 -14.66 -7.71 -24.81
C TYR A 150 -15.70 -6.72 -25.33
N ARG A 151 -16.24 -7.00 -26.51
CA ARG A 151 -17.35 -6.24 -27.11
C ARG A 151 -18.65 -7.00 -26.85
N ARG A 152 -19.57 -6.38 -26.15
CA ARG A 152 -20.87 -7.00 -25.88
C ARG A 152 -21.60 -7.27 -27.19
N ASP A 153 -21.89 -8.52 -27.45
CA ASP A 153 -22.55 -8.98 -28.70
C ASP A 153 -21.89 -8.45 -30.00
N ASN A 154 -20.56 -8.20 -29.95
CA ASN A 154 -19.78 -7.57 -31.02
C ASN A 154 -20.24 -6.17 -31.41
N ILE A 155 -20.89 -5.44 -30.50
CA ILE A 155 -21.42 -4.08 -30.73
C ILE A 155 -20.76 -3.11 -29.75
N GLY A 156 -20.48 -1.87 -30.24
CA GLY A 156 -19.94 -0.79 -29.42
C GLY A 156 -18.45 -0.98 -29.06
N ASP A 157 -18.02 -0.30 -28.00
CA ASP A 157 -16.64 -0.28 -27.55
C ASP A 157 -16.28 -1.54 -26.76
N TYR A 158 -14.97 -1.79 -26.67
CA TYR A 158 -14.45 -2.79 -25.78
C TYR A 158 -14.59 -2.35 -24.32
N VAL A 159 -15.20 -3.20 -23.50
CA VAL A 159 -15.35 -2.99 -22.05
C VAL A 159 -14.49 -3.97 -21.27
N LEU A 160 -13.99 -3.53 -20.11
CA LEU A 160 -13.19 -4.37 -19.24
C LEU A 160 -14.05 -5.48 -18.62
N PHE A 161 -13.56 -6.71 -18.73
CA PHE A 161 -14.18 -7.86 -18.11
C PHE A 161 -13.71 -7.97 -16.63
N TYR A 162 -14.66 -8.11 -15.73
CA TYR A 162 -14.42 -8.26 -14.30
C TYR A 162 -14.64 -9.71 -13.87
N PRO A 163 -13.60 -10.53 -13.70
CA PRO A 163 -13.76 -11.89 -13.18
C PRO A 163 -14.51 -11.87 -11.84
N GLY A 164 -15.51 -12.73 -11.70
CA GLY A 164 -16.38 -12.80 -10.53
C GLY A 164 -17.64 -11.92 -10.58
N LEU A 165 -17.63 -10.82 -11.34
CA LEU A 165 -18.83 -10.01 -11.62
C LEU A 165 -19.44 -10.38 -12.97
N ASN A 166 -18.62 -10.42 -14.00
CA ASN A 166 -19.04 -10.88 -15.32
C ASN A 166 -19.02 -12.42 -15.40
N SER A 167 -19.81 -12.95 -16.30
CA SER A 167 -19.87 -14.37 -16.59
C SER A 167 -19.16 -14.68 -17.91
N ASN A 168 -18.46 -15.80 -17.99
CA ASN A 168 -17.92 -16.32 -19.26
C ASN A 168 -18.99 -16.55 -20.35
N LEU A 169 -20.27 -16.54 -19.97
CA LEU A 169 -21.37 -16.49 -20.96
C LEU A 169 -21.34 -15.19 -21.78
N GLU A 170 -20.89 -14.09 -21.20
CA GLU A 170 -20.80 -12.79 -21.89
C GLU A 170 -19.71 -12.73 -22.96
N ILE A 171 -18.73 -13.62 -22.87
CA ILE A 171 -17.67 -13.76 -23.88
C ILE A 171 -18.03 -14.82 -24.95
N LEU A 172 -19.02 -15.66 -24.67
CA LEU A 172 -19.45 -16.68 -25.62
C LEU A 172 -20.29 -16.04 -26.74
N SER A 173 -20.01 -16.38 -27.98
CA SER A 173 -20.80 -15.90 -29.13
C SER A 173 -22.25 -16.35 -29.03
N THR A 174 -23.19 -15.50 -29.43
CA THR A 174 -24.62 -15.79 -29.44
C THR A 174 -24.97 -17.00 -30.30
N SER A 175 -24.19 -17.34 -31.33
CA SER A 175 -24.35 -18.55 -32.13
C SER A 175 -24.19 -19.85 -31.33
N TYR A 176 -23.40 -19.81 -30.24
CA TYR A 176 -23.21 -20.94 -29.31
C TYR A 176 -24.16 -20.92 -28.12
N MET A 177 -24.89 -19.83 -27.89
CA MET A 177 -25.91 -19.75 -26.83
C MET A 177 -27.26 -20.35 -27.21
N ARG A 178 -27.40 -20.95 -28.40
CA ARG A 178 -28.64 -21.62 -28.83
C ARG A 178 -28.88 -22.87 -27.99
N GLY A 179 -29.43 -22.68 -26.82
CA GLY A 179 -29.72 -23.71 -25.83
C GLY A 179 -29.37 -23.20 -24.41
N SER A 180 -29.72 -23.95 -23.39
CA SER A 180 -29.39 -23.62 -22.00
C SER A 180 -27.92 -23.96 -21.72
N VAL A 181 -26.99 -23.04 -22.05
CA VAL A 181 -25.57 -23.20 -21.76
C VAL A 181 -25.28 -22.67 -20.35
N GLY A 182 -24.83 -23.53 -19.46
CA GLY A 182 -24.41 -23.13 -18.12
C GLY A 182 -22.96 -22.57 -18.10
N LYS A 183 -22.60 -21.82 -17.05
CA LYS A 183 -21.24 -21.22 -16.88
C LYS A 183 -20.09 -22.22 -17.08
N ALA A 184 -20.19 -23.41 -16.49
CA ALA A 184 -19.19 -24.46 -16.62
C ALA A 184 -19.05 -25.02 -18.05
N GLN A 185 -20.11 -25.03 -18.80
CA GLN A 185 -20.12 -25.46 -20.21
C GLN A 185 -19.53 -24.35 -21.09
N ALA A 186 -19.87 -23.07 -20.84
CA ALA A 186 -19.26 -21.92 -21.52
C ALA A 186 -17.75 -21.93 -21.34
N TYR A 187 -17.28 -22.12 -20.12
CA TYR A 187 -15.85 -22.23 -19.84
C TYR A 187 -15.19 -23.36 -20.65
N ARG A 188 -15.79 -24.55 -20.70
CA ARG A 188 -15.25 -25.68 -21.48
C ARG A 188 -15.20 -25.40 -22.98
N ILE A 189 -16.20 -24.71 -23.51
CA ILE A 189 -16.24 -24.32 -24.93
C ILE A 189 -15.10 -23.34 -25.22
N ILE A 190 -14.92 -22.31 -24.38
CA ILE A 190 -13.87 -21.30 -24.56
C ILE A 190 -12.50 -21.95 -24.37
N SER A 191 -12.30 -22.72 -23.30
CA SER A 191 -11.02 -23.33 -22.97
C SER A 191 -10.54 -24.36 -24.00
N SER A 192 -11.45 -25.01 -24.71
CA SER A 192 -11.09 -25.96 -25.77
C SER A 192 -10.40 -25.32 -26.97
N SER A 193 -10.60 -24.03 -27.20
CA SER A 193 -10.06 -23.29 -28.34
C SER A 193 -9.17 -22.14 -27.94
N PHE A 194 -9.44 -21.53 -26.79
CA PHE A 194 -8.76 -20.33 -26.29
C PHE A 194 -8.49 -20.50 -24.79
N PRO A 195 -7.53 -21.36 -24.40
CA PRO A 195 -7.30 -21.69 -23.00
C PRO A 195 -6.85 -20.49 -22.14
N GLU A 196 -6.13 -19.53 -22.72
CA GLU A 196 -5.69 -18.32 -22.02
C GLU A 196 -6.86 -17.35 -21.78
N LEU A 197 -7.70 -17.16 -22.79
CA LEU A 197 -8.91 -16.36 -22.66
C LEU A 197 -9.85 -16.95 -21.59
N ALA A 198 -10.01 -18.28 -21.57
CA ALA A 198 -10.80 -18.95 -20.55
C ALA A 198 -10.24 -18.73 -19.14
N ARG A 199 -8.91 -18.82 -18.97
CA ARG A 199 -8.25 -18.55 -17.67
C ARG A 199 -8.44 -17.09 -17.24
N ALA A 200 -8.21 -16.15 -18.15
CA ALA A 200 -8.40 -14.73 -17.88
C ALA A 200 -9.84 -14.36 -17.49
N SER A 201 -10.82 -15.14 -17.95
CA SER A 201 -12.21 -14.98 -17.52
C SER A 201 -12.48 -15.42 -16.08
N LEU A 202 -11.58 -16.17 -15.47
CA LEU A 202 -11.68 -16.60 -14.07
C LEU A 202 -10.90 -15.72 -13.11
N SER A 203 -9.71 -15.25 -13.50
CA SER A 203 -8.88 -14.37 -12.68
C SER A 203 -7.99 -13.46 -13.53
N VAL A 204 -7.78 -12.23 -13.06
CA VAL A 204 -6.78 -11.31 -13.62
C VAL A 204 -5.36 -11.74 -13.26
N ILE A 205 -5.19 -12.61 -12.27
CA ILE A 205 -3.89 -13.15 -11.85
C ILE A 205 -3.74 -14.53 -12.50
N PRO A 206 -2.76 -14.70 -13.41
CA PRO A 206 -2.62 -15.96 -14.16
C PRO A 206 -2.53 -17.20 -13.26
N GLU A 207 -1.93 -17.06 -12.11
CA GLU A 207 -1.65 -18.13 -11.16
C GLU A 207 -2.87 -18.58 -10.36
N GLU A 208 -3.84 -17.69 -10.16
CA GLU A 208 -5.06 -17.98 -9.41
C GLU A 208 -6.15 -18.64 -10.26
N ALA A 209 -6.01 -18.65 -11.58
CA ALA A 209 -7.02 -19.20 -12.48
C ALA A 209 -7.31 -20.69 -12.25
N ASN A 210 -6.38 -21.44 -11.66
CA ASN A 210 -6.59 -22.83 -11.27
C ASN A 210 -7.25 -22.98 -9.89
N ALA A 211 -7.05 -22.01 -9.01
CA ALA A 211 -7.67 -21.95 -7.69
C ALA A 211 -9.10 -21.38 -7.71
N ALA A 212 -9.50 -20.71 -8.79
CA ALA A 212 -10.81 -20.04 -8.92
C ALA A 212 -12.00 -21.00 -8.93
N PHE A 213 -11.79 -22.29 -9.19
CA PHE A 213 -12.81 -23.31 -8.94
C PHE A 213 -13.05 -23.57 -7.45
N ALA A 214 -12.13 -23.15 -6.58
CA ALA A 214 -12.22 -23.28 -5.12
C ALA A 214 -12.66 -21.98 -4.41
N GLY A 215 -12.91 -20.92 -5.15
CA GLY A 215 -13.54 -19.67 -4.66
C GLY A 215 -12.61 -18.67 -4.01
N THR A 216 -12.38 -17.56 -4.62
CA THR A 216 -12.58 -16.21 -4.04
C THR A 216 -12.61 -15.18 -5.18
N PRO A 217 -13.79 -14.63 -5.51
CA PRO A 217 -13.93 -13.56 -6.52
C PRO A 217 -13.22 -12.26 -6.13
N ASN A 218 -12.65 -12.18 -4.93
CA ASN A 218 -12.19 -10.92 -4.34
C ASN A 218 -10.80 -10.47 -4.81
N SER A 219 -9.91 -11.38 -5.21
CA SER A 219 -8.55 -11.01 -5.62
C SER A 219 -8.54 -10.21 -6.94
N SER A 220 -9.25 -10.67 -7.95
CA SER A 220 -9.36 -9.96 -9.23
C SER A 220 -10.01 -8.59 -9.08
N ALA A 221 -11.11 -8.50 -8.31
CA ALA A 221 -11.78 -7.24 -8.03
C ALA A 221 -10.85 -6.27 -7.28
N ASN A 222 -10.05 -6.77 -6.34
CA ASN A 222 -9.07 -5.98 -5.61
C ASN A 222 -7.96 -5.46 -6.53
N VAL A 223 -7.42 -6.30 -7.43
CA VAL A 223 -6.38 -5.87 -8.38
C VAL A 223 -6.92 -4.80 -9.33
N ILE A 224 -8.12 -4.99 -9.89
CA ILE A 224 -8.73 -3.99 -10.78
C ILE A 224 -9.02 -2.69 -10.00
N ALA A 225 -9.52 -2.79 -8.77
CA ALA A 225 -9.71 -1.63 -7.92
C ALA A 225 -8.38 -0.91 -7.61
N GLN A 226 -7.30 -1.65 -7.39
CA GLN A 226 -5.97 -1.08 -7.20
C GLN A 226 -5.47 -0.35 -8.45
N ILE A 227 -5.72 -0.87 -9.66
CA ILE A 227 -5.40 -0.18 -10.92
C ILE A 227 -6.15 1.14 -11.00
N HIS A 228 -7.43 1.15 -10.71
CA HIS A 228 -8.24 2.37 -10.73
C HIS A 228 -7.82 3.39 -9.64
N ASN A 229 -7.26 2.91 -8.53
CA ASN A 229 -6.77 3.74 -7.43
C ASN A 229 -5.28 4.14 -7.57
N LEU A 230 -4.59 3.72 -8.64
CA LEU A 230 -3.20 4.15 -8.90
C LEU A 230 -3.03 5.67 -8.87
N PRO A 231 -3.90 6.49 -9.50
CA PRO A 231 -3.77 7.94 -9.45
C PRO A 231 -3.84 8.51 -8.03
N GLU A 232 -4.66 7.94 -7.16
CA GLU A 232 -4.76 8.36 -5.76
C GLU A 232 -3.48 8.04 -4.99
N LYS A 233 -2.94 6.84 -5.17
CA LYS A 233 -1.68 6.41 -4.54
C LYS A 233 -0.47 7.21 -5.03
N GLU A 234 -0.42 7.48 -6.34
CA GLU A 234 0.67 8.26 -6.95
C GLU A 234 0.60 9.73 -6.54
N ALA A 235 -0.60 10.33 -6.53
CA ALA A 235 -0.81 11.69 -6.08
C ALA A 235 -0.44 11.83 -4.60
N GLU A 236 -0.94 10.95 -3.74
CA GLU A 236 -0.65 10.96 -2.30
C GLU A 236 0.86 10.90 -2.02
N LYS A 237 1.57 9.97 -2.66
CA LYS A 237 3.03 9.86 -2.56
C LYS A 237 3.75 11.14 -3.01
N GLY A 238 3.30 11.73 -4.09
CA GLY A 238 3.89 12.93 -4.66
C GLY A 238 3.66 14.16 -3.79
N TYR A 239 2.46 14.33 -3.27
CA TYR A 239 2.13 15.42 -2.37
C TYR A 239 2.94 15.34 -1.07
N LEU A 240 3.01 14.19 -0.44
CA LEU A 240 3.81 14.02 0.77
C LEU A 240 5.30 14.34 0.55
N ARG A 241 5.89 13.89 -0.55
CA ARG A 241 7.29 14.17 -0.86
C ARG A 241 7.59 15.66 -1.08
N ASN A 242 6.67 16.38 -1.71
CA ASN A 242 6.89 17.78 -2.10
C ASN A 242 6.41 18.79 -1.05
N PHE A 243 5.51 18.41 -0.14
CA PHE A 243 4.93 19.32 0.86
C PHE A 243 5.55 19.22 2.24
N SER A 244 6.23 18.14 2.59
CA SER A 244 7.06 18.08 3.78
C SER A 244 8.25 19.06 3.75
N ALA A 245 8.55 19.62 2.58
CA ALA A 245 9.67 20.55 2.35
C ALA A 245 9.26 22.02 2.20
N VAL A 246 7.96 22.36 2.27
CA VAL A 246 7.48 23.74 2.03
C VAL A 246 6.68 24.25 3.21
N ASP A 247 7.30 25.12 4.00
CA ASP A 247 6.63 25.87 5.05
C ASP A 247 5.43 26.71 4.54
N GLY A 248 4.27 26.44 5.06
CA GLY A 248 3.32 27.47 5.50
C GLY A 248 2.17 27.86 4.57
N THR A 249 2.01 27.47 3.31
CA THR A 249 0.93 28.00 2.45
C THR A 249 0.00 27.00 1.74
N VAL A 250 0.25 25.71 1.90
CA VAL A 250 -0.55 24.66 1.23
C VAL A 250 -1.58 24.01 2.15
N ASP A 251 -1.57 24.38 3.42
CA ASP A 251 -2.35 23.77 4.50
C ASP A 251 -3.88 23.96 4.37
N VAL A 252 -4.34 24.98 3.66
CA VAL A 252 -5.76 25.40 3.67
C VAL A 252 -6.64 24.55 2.76
N SER A 253 -6.13 24.01 1.67
CA SER A 253 -6.99 23.33 0.68
C SER A 253 -7.09 21.81 0.85
N TYR A 254 -6.16 21.22 1.58
CA TYR A 254 -6.20 19.79 1.93
C TYR A 254 -7.07 19.49 3.16
N SER A 255 -7.40 20.48 3.96
CA SER A 255 -8.10 20.35 5.25
C SER A 255 -9.52 19.79 5.17
N ALA A 256 -10.17 19.80 4.00
CA ALA A 256 -11.59 19.42 3.92
C ALA A 256 -11.84 17.91 4.05
N LYS A 257 -10.86 17.06 3.75
CA LYS A 257 -10.96 15.59 3.86
C LYS A 257 -9.84 14.95 4.69
N GLU A 258 -9.02 15.75 5.32
CA GLU A 258 -8.00 15.25 6.22
C GLU A 258 -8.61 14.93 7.59
N ILE A 259 -8.36 13.72 8.07
CA ILE A 259 -8.61 13.37 9.46
C ILE A 259 -7.42 13.91 10.26
N ALA A 260 -7.65 14.96 11.04
CA ALA A 260 -6.64 15.39 12.00
C ALA A 260 -6.37 14.22 12.96
N ALA A 261 -5.13 13.77 13.01
CA ALA A 261 -4.74 12.65 13.84
C ALA A 261 -3.35 12.87 14.43
N LYS A 262 -3.04 12.17 15.50
CA LYS A 262 -1.69 12.08 16.08
C LYS A 262 -1.21 10.65 15.93
N ALA A 263 0.00 10.48 15.43
CA ALA A 263 0.67 9.19 15.39
C ALA A 263 1.87 9.18 16.34
N ALA A 264 2.22 7.99 16.80
CA ALA A 264 3.46 7.76 17.53
C ALA A 264 4.02 6.40 17.14
N PHE A 265 5.33 6.36 17.00
CA PHE A 265 6.09 5.16 16.69
C PHE A 265 7.14 4.93 17.77
N TRP A 266 7.41 3.68 18.10
CA TRP A 266 8.48 3.31 19.04
C TRP A 266 8.89 1.86 18.83
N LEU A 267 10.07 1.53 19.31
CA LEU A 267 10.61 0.18 19.24
C LEU A 267 10.40 -0.54 20.56
N THR A 268 10.11 -1.82 20.49
CA THR A 268 10.18 -2.76 21.60
C THR A 268 10.95 -4.00 21.19
N GLU A 269 11.37 -4.78 22.17
CA GLU A 269 12.02 -6.07 21.92
C GLU A 269 11.46 -7.12 22.86
N GLN A 270 11.06 -8.27 22.32
CA GLN A 270 10.54 -9.39 23.08
C GLN A 270 11.03 -10.71 22.47
N ASN A 271 11.59 -11.58 23.31
CA ASN A 271 12.11 -12.90 22.89
C ASN A 271 13.12 -12.84 21.73
N GLY A 272 13.94 -11.80 21.69
CA GLY A 272 14.93 -11.57 20.64
C GLY A 272 14.37 -11.09 19.31
N ILE A 273 13.10 -10.71 19.26
CA ILE A 273 12.45 -10.08 18.11
C ILE A 273 12.22 -8.62 18.43
N ARG A 274 12.66 -7.75 17.53
CA ARG A 274 12.39 -6.32 17.59
C ARG A 274 11.08 -6.02 16.89
N PHE A 275 10.27 -5.15 17.49
CA PHE A 275 8.98 -4.73 16.99
C PHE A 275 8.93 -3.21 16.81
N LEU A 276 8.45 -2.80 15.67
CA LEU A 276 7.95 -1.46 15.45
C LEU A 276 6.50 -1.42 15.96
N ASN A 277 6.29 -0.67 17.02
CA ASN A 277 4.95 -0.38 17.52
C ASN A 277 4.49 0.96 16.96
N TYR A 278 3.22 1.07 16.69
CA TYR A 278 2.62 2.30 16.20
C TYR A 278 1.24 2.53 16.78
N SER A 279 0.97 3.79 17.06
CA SER A 279 -0.34 4.25 17.52
C SER A 279 -0.86 5.34 16.62
N LEU A 280 -2.16 5.37 16.41
CA LEU A 280 -2.85 6.46 15.74
C LEU A 280 -4.09 6.87 16.54
N LEU A 281 -4.19 8.17 16.83
CA LEU A 281 -5.31 8.78 17.51
C LEU A 281 -5.94 9.83 16.60
N PRO A 282 -7.04 9.51 15.89
CA PRO A 282 -7.79 10.49 15.11
C PRO A 282 -8.59 11.42 16.05
N ASP A 283 -8.63 12.68 15.71
CA ASP A 283 -9.43 13.67 16.47
C ASP A 283 -10.92 13.40 16.38
N VAL A 284 -11.40 13.13 15.18
CA VAL A 284 -12.80 12.80 14.90
C VAL A 284 -12.83 11.70 13.84
N VAL A 285 -13.58 10.65 14.12
CA VAL A 285 -13.94 9.65 13.11
C VAL A 285 -15.38 9.88 12.72
N ARG A 286 -15.61 10.35 11.50
CA ARG A 286 -16.97 10.55 10.99
C ARG A 286 -17.61 9.21 10.69
N THR A 287 -18.87 9.09 11.06
CA THR A 287 -19.71 7.91 10.87
C THR A 287 -20.93 8.26 10.04
N VAL A 288 -21.52 7.26 9.40
CA VAL A 288 -22.78 7.40 8.68
C VAL A 288 -23.86 6.61 9.42
N LYS A 289 -25.01 7.23 9.64
CA LYS A 289 -26.15 6.60 10.29
C LYS A 289 -26.87 5.69 9.30
N ASN A 290 -26.98 4.43 9.65
CA ASN A 290 -27.71 3.45 8.86
C ASN A 290 -29.21 3.44 9.21
N PRO A 291 -30.07 2.87 8.32
CA PRO A 291 -31.50 2.72 8.60
C PRO A 291 -31.82 1.90 9.86
N ASP A 292 -30.92 1.02 10.29
CA ASP A 292 -31.01 0.21 11.51
C ASP A 292 -30.71 1.01 12.80
N GLY A 293 -30.40 2.30 12.66
CA GLY A 293 -30.11 3.22 13.76
C GLY A 293 -28.65 3.24 14.23
N PHE A 294 -27.80 2.34 13.75
CA PHE A 294 -26.38 2.31 14.08
C PHE A 294 -25.58 3.32 13.27
N GLN A 295 -24.52 3.83 13.88
CA GLN A 295 -23.48 4.62 13.22
C GLN A 295 -22.37 3.70 12.73
N THR A 296 -21.96 3.83 11.47
CA THR A 296 -20.93 2.98 10.87
C THR A 296 -19.81 3.78 10.26
N ALA A 297 -18.60 3.24 10.35
CA ALA A 297 -17.43 3.68 9.59
C ALA A 297 -16.60 2.48 9.15
N HIS A 298 -16.00 2.56 7.98
CA HIS A 298 -15.07 1.57 7.47
C HIS A 298 -13.68 2.19 7.41
N LEU A 299 -12.86 1.85 8.39
CA LEU A 299 -11.51 2.36 8.56
C LEU A 299 -10.50 1.38 8.01
N VAL A 300 -9.52 1.87 7.29
CA VAL A 300 -8.41 1.09 6.75
C VAL A 300 -7.11 1.72 7.23
N PHE A 301 -6.32 0.93 7.94
CA PHE A 301 -4.97 1.28 8.37
C PHE A 301 -3.99 0.61 7.44
N HIS A 302 -3.06 1.36 6.89
CA HIS A 302 -2.00 0.84 6.07
C HIS A 302 -0.65 1.29 6.63
N LEU A 303 0.10 0.32 7.16
CA LEU A 303 1.49 0.49 7.55
C LEU A 303 2.39 0.08 6.39
N ARG A 304 3.39 0.90 6.10
CA ARG A 304 4.42 0.63 5.10
C ARG A 304 5.78 1.04 5.61
N VAL A 305 6.73 0.16 5.46
CA VAL A 305 8.12 0.33 5.87
C VAL A 305 9.00 0.20 4.64
N GLU A 306 9.77 1.24 4.34
CA GLU A 306 10.67 1.29 3.19
C GLU A 306 12.10 1.53 3.64
N ASP A 307 13.06 0.93 2.96
CA ASP A 307 14.48 1.23 3.16
C ASP A 307 14.91 2.51 2.39
N ALA A 308 16.14 2.93 2.60
CA ALA A 308 16.71 4.10 1.95
C ALA A 308 16.75 4.01 0.42
N ALA A 309 16.69 2.79 -0.16
CA ALA A 309 16.59 2.56 -1.59
C ALA A 309 15.13 2.60 -2.09
N GLY A 310 14.17 2.84 -1.21
CA GLY A 310 12.75 2.86 -1.50
C GLY A 310 12.14 1.47 -1.73
N ARG A 311 12.84 0.40 -1.30
CA ARG A 311 12.27 -0.96 -1.35
C ARG A 311 11.31 -1.15 -0.19
N THR A 312 10.14 -1.69 -0.46
CA THR A 312 9.19 -2.04 0.60
C THR A 312 9.70 -3.29 1.34
N ILE A 313 10.07 -3.10 2.59
CA ILE A 313 10.54 -4.16 3.49
C ILE A 313 9.35 -4.87 4.10
N TYR A 314 8.40 -4.10 4.63
CA TYR A 314 7.18 -4.60 5.23
C TYR A 314 5.99 -3.73 4.85
N GLN A 315 4.83 -4.34 4.67
CA GLN A 315 3.56 -3.63 4.56
C GLN A 315 2.44 -4.47 5.13
N ARG A 316 1.48 -3.80 5.76
CA ARG A 316 0.27 -4.44 6.29
C ARG A 316 -0.92 -3.50 6.14
N GLU A 317 -2.02 -4.05 5.66
CA GLU A 317 -3.31 -3.37 5.66
C GLU A 317 -4.23 -4.06 6.68
N LYS A 318 -4.95 -3.25 7.46
CA LYS A 318 -5.90 -3.71 8.45
C LYS A 318 -7.20 -2.95 8.30
N GLU A 319 -8.29 -3.67 8.13
CA GLU A 319 -9.63 -3.10 8.06
C GLU A 319 -10.34 -3.18 9.41
N ILE A 320 -10.97 -2.09 9.80
CA ILE A 320 -11.81 -2.01 10.99
C ILE A 320 -13.18 -1.48 10.59
N ARG A 321 -14.20 -2.29 10.78
CA ARG A 321 -15.59 -1.92 10.54
C ARG A 321 -16.25 -1.56 11.85
N LEU A 322 -16.40 -0.26 12.10
CA LEU A 322 -17.10 0.24 13.27
C LEU A 322 -18.61 0.11 13.08
N LYS A 323 -19.28 -0.42 14.09
CA LYS A 323 -20.73 -0.39 14.24
C LYS A 323 -21.02 0.07 15.67
N LEU A 324 -21.48 1.31 15.81
CA LEU A 324 -21.65 2.01 17.06
C LEU A 324 -23.13 2.31 17.32
N ASP A 325 -23.61 2.01 18.51
CA ASP A 325 -24.81 2.61 19.06
C ASP A 325 -24.54 4.04 19.53
N GLU A 326 -25.56 4.76 19.95
CA GLU A 326 -25.43 6.17 20.37
C GLU A 326 -24.55 6.33 21.63
N ASP A 327 -24.54 5.34 22.54
CA ASP A 327 -23.74 5.41 23.76
C ASP A 327 -22.25 5.19 23.46
N ARG A 328 -21.92 4.22 22.63
CA ARG A 328 -20.53 3.99 22.16
C ARG A 328 -20.02 5.16 21.33
N LYS A 329 -20.87 5.75 20.50
CA LYS A 329 -20.51 6.95 19.75
C LYS A 329 -20.17 8.10 20.69
N ARG A 330 -21.03 8.36 21.70
CA ARG A 330 -20.79 9.40 22.69
C ARG A 330 -19.48 9.15 23.45
N ALA A 331 -19.24 7.93 23.90
CA ALA A 331 -17.99 7.56 24.58
C ALA A 331 -16.76 7.80 23.67
N MET A 332 -16.89 7.53 22.36
CA MET A 332 -15.85 7.79 21.39
C MET A 332 -15.55 9.28 21.20
N GLU A 333 -16.60 10.12 21.20
CA GLU A 333 -16.45 11.57 21.06
C GLU A 333 -15.84 12.21 22.31
N GLU A 334 -16.21 11.75 23.51
CA GLU A 334 -15.76 12.29 24.79
C GLU A 334 -14.31 11.91 25.13
N ARG A 335 -13.90 10.68 24.87
CA ARG A 335 -12.61 10.15 25.32
C ARG A 335 -11.57 9.96 24.23
N LYS A 336 -11.94 10.08 22.97
CA LYS A 336 -11.09 9.74 21.80
C LYS A 336 -10.72 8.24 21.76
N PHE A 337 -10.43 7.75 20.59
CA PHE A 337 -9.95 6.38 20.40
C PHE A 337 -8.51 6.37 19.90
N VAL A 338 -7.70 5.51 20.44
CA VAL A 338 -6.36 5.22 19.95
C VAL A 338 -6.33 3.82 19.36
N PHE A 339 -5.79 3.72 18.16
CA PHE A 339 -5.52 2.46 17.49
C PHE A 339 -4.05 2.13 17.66
N ASN A 340 -3.77 0.94 18.18
CA ASN A 340 -2.42 0.47 18.40
C ASN A 340 -2.23 -0.85 17.66
N ASP A 341 -1.04 -1.02 17.09
CA ASP A 341 -0.63 -2.29 16.50
C ASP A 341 0.90 -2.38 16.49
N LEU A 342 1.44 -3.52 16.08
CA LEU A 342 2.87 -3.77 16.00
C LEU A 342 3.22 -4.58 14.75
N ALA A 343 4.45 -4.42 14.31
CA ALA A 343 5.06 -5.20 13.25
C ALA A 343 6.45 -5.65 13.69
N PRO A 344 6.86 -6.89 13.43
CA PRO A 344 8.26 -7.24 13.57
C PRO A 344 9.07 -6.35 12.62
N ILE A 345 10.33 -6.12 12.90
CA ILE A 345 11.18 -5.27 12.08
C ILE A 345 12.64 -5.71 12.16
N ILE A 346 13.28 -5.84 11.01
CA ILE A 346 14.72 -6.11 10.90
C ILE A 346 15.55 -4.87 11.26
N GLU A 347 16.86 -5.06 11.43
CA GLU A 347 17.78 -3.95 11.62
C GLU A 347 17.96 -3.15 10.34
N GLY A 348 17.90 -1.81 10.48
CA GLY A 348 18.06 -0.90 9.35
C GLY A 348 17.69 0.54 9.68
N ASP A 349 17.60 1.34 8.63
CA ASP A 349 17.15 2.71 8.62
C ASP A 349 15.97 2.79 7.65
N PHE A 350 14.79 3.09 8.17
CA PHE A 350 13.54 2.93 7.45
C PHE A 350 12.70 4.20 7.47
N ASP A 351 12.08 4.48 6.33
CA ASP A 351 10.97 5.42 6.24
C ASP A 351 9.67 4.64 6.48
N VAL A 352 8.99 5.01 7.57
CA VAL A 352 7.74 4.39 8.00
C VAL A 352 6.59 5.32 7.67
N ARG A 353 5.59 4.79 6.98
CA ARG A 353 4.36 5.50 6.65
C ARG A 353 3.15 4.78 7.22
N LEU A 354 2.34 5.49 8.00
CA LEU A 354 1.07 5.04 8.53
C LEU A 354 -0.06 5.86 7.94
N THR A 355 -0.96 5.22 7.22
CA THR A 355 -2.13 5.86 6.62
C THR A 355 -3.40 5.33 7.28
N LEU A 356 -4.31 6.22 7.62
CA LEU A 356 -5.70 5.91 7.98
C LEU A 356 -6.60 6.41 6.87
N THR A 357 -7.47 5.55 6.35
CA THR A 357 -8.51 5.93 5.39
C THR A 357 -9.87 5.54 5.95
N ASN A 358 -10.81 6.48 6.00
CA ASN A 358 -12.21 6.20 6.25
C ASN A 358 -12.91 6.03 4.89
N ARG A 359 -13.12 4.79 4.47
CA ARG A 359 -13.76 4.48 3.18
C ARG A 359 -15.22 4.93 3.12
N THR A 360 -15.88 5.13 4.27
CA THR A 360 -17.28 5.58 4.34
C THR A 360 -17.42 7.05 3.96
N THR A 361 -16.47 7.90 4.38
CA THR A 361 -16.50 9.36 4.19
C THR A 361 -15.43 9.86 3.22
N GLU A 362 -14.59 8.97 2.72
CA GLU A 362 -13.45 9.26 1.85
C GLU A 362 -12.41 10.21 2.51
N GLU A 363 -12.32 10.16 3.84
CA GLU A 363 -11.36 10.94 4.61
C GLU A 363 -10.12 10.13 4.91
N PHE A 364 -8.98 10.79 5.10
CA PHE A 364 -7.73 10.10 5.41
C PHE A 364 -6.79 10.93 6.29
N SER A 365 -5.80 10.25 6.85
CA SER A 365 -4.66 10.83 7.56
C SER A 365 -3.40 10.07 7.17
N VAL A 366 -2.27 10.76 7.05
CA VAL A 366 -0.98 10.15 6.72
C VAL A 366 0.08 10.68 7.68
N HIS A 367 0.87 9.76 8.22
CA HIS A 367 1.98 10.06 9.11
C HIS A 367 3.22 9.34 8.61
N GLU A 368 4.34 10.07 8.58
CA GLU A 368 5.64 9.53 8.18
C GLU A 368 6.65 9.81 9.28
N GLU A 369 7.48 8.81 9.55
CA GLU A 369 8.59 8.93 10.47
C GLU A 369 9.77 8.08 10.00
N ARG A 370 10.98 8.60 10.15
CA ARG A 370 12.20 7.84 9.90
C ARG A 370 12.64 7.16 11.18
N ILE A 371 12.79 5.84 11.13
CA ILE A 371 13.06 5.01 12.30
C ILE A 371 14.34 4.22 12.08
N LEU A 372 15.26 4.38 13.02
CA LEU A 372 16.48 3.62 13.10
C LEU A 372 16.27 2.40 13.99
N THR A 373 16.49 1.20 13.45
CA THR A 373 16.29 -0.07 14.17
C THR A 373 17.62 -0.85 14.34
N GLY A 374 18.73 -0.28 13.85
CA GLY A 374 20.05 -0.91 13.86
C GLY A 374 20.74 -0.88 15.24
N PRO A 375 22.04 -1.28 15.28
CA PRO A 375 22.85 -1.21 16.48
C PRO A 375 22.89 0.23 17.03
N GLY A 376 22.51 0.40 18.29
CA GLY A 376 22.41 1.72 18.92
C GLY A 376 20.98 2.22 19.06
N ALA A 377 20.01 1.71 18.33
CA ALA A 377 18.62 1.96 18.61
C ALA A 377 18.25 1.40 20.00
N VAL A 378 17.64 2.22 20.81
CA VAL A 378 17.19 1.83 22.15
C VAL A 378 15.72 1.56 22.10
N PRO A 379 15.27 0.29 22.28
CA PRO A 379 13.86 0.03 22.44
C PRO A 379 13.32 0.77 23.64
N ALA A 380 12.35 1.67 23.40
CA ALA A 380 11.82 2.50 24.46
C ALA A 380 10.38 2.92 24.15
N VAL A 381 9.62 3.09 25.22
CA VAL A 381 8.28 3.68 25.17
C VAL A 381 8.14 4.74 26.26
N VAL A 382 7.49 5.83 25.92
CA VAL A 382 7.07 6.86 26.88
C VAL A 382 5.55 6.80 26.96
N GLY A 383 5.05 6.59 28.16
CA GLY A 383 3.62 6.40 28.36
C GLY A 383 3.21 6.45 29.81
N TYR A 384 2.19 5.73 30.16
CA TYR A 384 1.66 5.60 31.51
C TYR A 384 1.26 4.16 31.80
N GLU A 385 1.33 3.76 33.06
CA GLU A 385 0.97 2.42 33.50
C GLU A 385 -0.54 2.18 33.36
N VAL A 386 -0.92 1.02 32.83
CA VAL A 386 -2.31 0.56 32.81
C VAL A 386 -2.60 -0.15 34.12
N LYS A 387 -3.37 0.49 35.00
CA LYS A 387 -3.74 -0.07 36.29
C LYS A 387 -4.91 -1.06 36.25
N GLU A 388 -5.72 -1.02 35.19
CA GLU A 388 -6.89 -1.88 35.06
C GLU A 388 -6.79 -2.77 33.81
N LYS A 389 -7.04 -4.07 34.02
CA LYS A 389 -7.39 -4.99 32.94
C LYS A 389 -8.79 -4.62 32.46
N ASN A 390 -8.91 -3.65 31.57
CA ASN A 390 -10.11 -3.58 30.75
C ASN A 390 -10.10 -4.79 29.84
N ALA A 391 -10.73 -5.84 30.29
CA ALA A 391 -10.95 -7.05 29.53
C ALA A 391 -11.67 -6.65 28.24
N GLY A 392 -11.00 -6.78 27.13
CA GLY A 392 -11.62 -6.67 25.82
C GLY A 392 -10.86 -5.89 24.76
N PHE A 393 -9.72 -5.21 25.05
CA PHE A 393 -9.22 -4.21 24.10
C PHE A 393 -7.70 -4.13 24.04
N PHE A 394 -6.98 -5.25 23.70
CA PHE A 394 -5.57 -4.99 23.56
C PHE A 394 -4.65 -6.12 23.13
N VAL A 395 -3.70 -5.79 22.22
CA VAL A 395 -2.33 -6.31 22.32
C VAL A 395 -1.58 -5.34 23.23
N PRO A 396 -1.38 -5.62 24.51
CA PRO A 396 -0.62 -4.73 25.35
C PRO A 396 0.80 -4.70 24.81
N LEU A 397 1.36 -3.52 24.68
CA LEU A 397 2.78 -3.32 24.65
C LEU A 397 3.34 -3.99 25.90
N SER A 398 3.81 -5.20 25.75
CA SER A 398 4.49 -5.88 26.83
C SER A 398 6.00 -5.72 26.61
N LEU A 399 6.60 -4.96 27.47
CA LEU A 399 8.04 -5.01 27.70
C LEU A 399 8.24 -6.06 28.81
N GLY A 400 8.42 -7.33 28.42
CA GLY A 400 8.34 -8.44 29.37
C GLY A 400 6.93 -8.51 30.01
N ASP A 401 6.85 -8.50 31.33
CA ASP A 401 5.56 -8.52 32.06
C ASP A 401 4.97 -7.11 32.28
N TYR A 402 5.61 -6.07 31.75
CA TYR A 402 5.21 -4.69 31.98
C TYR A 402 4.31 -4.18 30.83
N LYS A 403 3.15 -3.66 31.20
CA LYS A 403 2.16 -3.15 30.24
C LYS A 403 2.12 -1.63 30.29
N VAL A 404 2.32 -0.98 29.17
CA VAL A 404 2.31 0.47 29.05
C VAL A 404 1.43 0.91 27.89
N LEU A 405 0.70 1.99 28.10
CA LEU A 405 0.00 2.70 27.07
C LEU A 405 0.76 3.95 26.65
N SER A 406 0.95 4.13 25.36
CA SER A 406 1.45 5.39 24.81
C SER A 406 0.27 6.23 24.34
N ASP A 407 0.21 7.48 24.81
CA ASP A 407 -0.72 8.47 24.28
C ASP A 407 -0.02 9.24 23.16
N PRO A 408 -0.46 9.10 21.89
CA PRO A 408 0.18 9.81 20.77
C PRO A 408 0.15 11.33 20.90
N ARG A 409 -0.73 11.88 21.73
CA ARG A 409 -0.75 13.33 22.02
C ARG A 409 0.47 13.76 22.81
N ALA A 410 1.09 12.84 23.55
CA ALA A 410 2.16 13.10 24.52
C ALA A 410 1.83 14.22 25.51
N ILE A 411 0.57 14.24 26.01
CA ILE A 411 0.03 15.25 26.92
C ILE A 411 -0.28 14.58 28.26
N TYR A 412 0.16 15.22 29.35
CA TYR A 412 0.03 14.72 30.71
C TYR A 412 -0.57 15.78 31.62
N GLY A 413 -1.42 15.37 32.55
CA GLY A 413 -1.95 16.22 33.61
C GLY A 413 -1.15 16.14 34.92
N PRO A 414 -1.39 17.03 35.88
CA PRO A 414 -0.66 17.06 37.17
C PRO A 414 -0.94 15.85 38.05
N GLY A 415 -2.08 15.18 37.91
CA GLY A 415 -2.43 13.97 38.65
C GLY A 415 -1.75 12.69 38.12
N GLU A 416 -0.98 12.79 37.04
CA GLU A 416 -0.41 11.64 36.36
C GLU A 416 1.05 11.40 36.74
N THR A 417 1.51 10.18 36.44
CA THR A 417 2.92 9.80 36.52
C THR A 417 3.40 9.51 35.10
N LEU A 418 4.39 10.26 34.64
CA LEU A 418 5.08 9.97 33.39
C LEU A 418 5.99 8.76 33.61
N GLU A 419 5.92 7.81 32.72
CA GLU A 419 6.79 6.64 32.70
C GLU A 419 7.59 6.58 31.40
N ALA A 420 8.90 6.39 31.55
CA ALA A 420 9.79 6.08 30.45
C ALA A 420 10.36 4.68 30.67
N ILE A 421 10.08 3.78 29.74
CA ILE A 421 10.45 2.37 29.81
C ILE A 421 11.42 2.09 28.70
N LEU A 422 12.58 1.54 29.04
CA LEU A 422 13.70 1.37 28.12
C LEU A 422 14.31 -0.01 28.29
N ILE A 423 14.80 -0.59 27.20
CA ILE A 423 15.65 -1.76 27.20
C ILE A 423 17.08 -1.29 26.92
N SER A 424 17.95 -1.51 27.88
CA SER A 424 19.35 -1.09 27.81
C SER A 424 20.24 -2.01 28.65
N ASP A 425 21.50 -2.15 28.23
CA ASP A 425 22.50 -2.91 29.00
C ASP A 425 23.01 -2.14 30.21
N LYS A 426 22.94 -0.79 30.16
CA LYS A 426 23.36 0.11 31.22
C LYS A 426 22.24 1.07 31.57
N ALA A 427 22.19 1.52 32.81
CA ALA A 427 21.22 2.52 33.25
C ALA A 427 21.39 3.82 32.44
N PRO A 428 20.42 4.21 31.63
CA PRO A 428 20.45 5.49 30.93
C PRO A 428 20.08 6.62 31.89
N ARG A 429 20.46 7.83 31.52
CA ARG A 429 20.01 9.04 32.19
C ARG A 429 18.78 9.57 31.51
N VAL A 430 17.74 9.90 32.28
CA VAL A 430 16.45 10.40 31.71
C VAL A 430 16.18 11.79 32.32
N VAL A 431 15.95 12.78 31.46
CA VAL A 431 15.75 14.17 31.83
C VAL A 431 14.61 14.80 31.07
N LEU A 432 13.75 15.54 31.77
CA LEU A 432 12.79 16.47 31.19
C LEU A 432 13.45 17.83 31.03
N VAL A 433 13.77 18.24 29.83
CA VAL A 433 14.38 19.53 29.52
C VAL A 433 13.28 20.47 29.02
N PRO A 434 13.02 21.60 29.73
CA PRO A 434 11.98 22.53 29.32
C PRO A 434 12.36 23.23 28.02
N ARG A 435 11.36 23.42 27.14
CA ARG A 435 11.47 24.28 25.96
C ARG A 435 11.17 25.74 26.28
N ASP A 436 10.37 25.96 27.32
CA ASP A 436 9.94 27.28 27.71
C ASP A 436 11.00 27.96 28.63
N LYS A 437 11.24 29.26 28.40
CA LYS A 437 12.20 30.02 29.23
C LYS A 437 11.70 30.15 30.66
N GLY A 438 12.62 30.00 31.63
CA GLY A 438 12.31 30.17 33.05
C GLY A 438 11.83 28.90 33.76
N LEU A 439 11.81 27.77 33.07
CA LEU A 439 11.63 26.46 33.69
C LEU A 439 13.01 25.77 33.87
N GLU A 440 13.09 24.88 34.84
CA GLU A 440 14.29 24.09 35.12
C GLU A 440 14.17 22.67 34.61
N ALA A 441 15.28 22.08 34.20
CA ALA A 441 15.35 20.68 33.79
C ALA A 441 15.11 19.77 35.00
N VAL A 442 14.35 18.71 34.79
CA VAL A 442 13.97 17.74 35.83
C VAL A 442 14.57 16.39 35.49
N GLU A 443 15.58 15.96 36.24
CA GLU A 443 16.12 14.61 36.11
C GLU A 443 15.21 13.60 36.78
N ILE A 444 14.90 12.51 36.06
CA ILE A 444 14.06 11.43 36.57
C ILE A 444 14.95 10.37 37.21
N LYS A 445 15.01 10.40 38.56
CA LYS A 445 15.87 9.52 39.33
C LYS A 445 15.16 8.29 39.89
N ASP A 446 13.83 8.36 39.98
CA ASP A 446 13.02 7.21 40.42
C ASP A 446 12.94 6.19 39.28
N ALA A 447 13.72 5.13 39.42
CA ALA A 447 13.82 4.07 38.46
C ALA A 447 13.94 2.72 39.13
N PHE A 448 13.32 1.72 38.54
CA PHE A 448 13.60 0.32 38.89
C PHE A 448 14.09 -0.45 37.67
N GLN A 449 14.88 -1.47 37.91
CA GLN A 449 15.48 -2.31 36.89
C GLN A 449 15.01 -3.77 37.07
N ARG A 450 14.70 -4.42 35.94
CA ARG A 450 14.45 -5.86 35.88
C ARG A 450 15.16 -6.43 34.66
N GLY A 451 16.31 -7.06 34.86
CA GLY A 451 17.19 -7.46 33.78
C GLY A 451 17.68 -6.25 32.97
N SER A 452 17.47 -6.26 31.68
CA SER A 452 17.76 -5.13 30.78
C SER A 452 16.67 -4.06 30.73
N LEU A 453 15.54 -4.28 31.41
CA LEU A 453 14.42 -3.35 31.44
C LEU A 453 14.60 -2.32 32.54
N PHE A 454 14.62 -1.05 32.17
CA PHE A 454 14.62 0.10 33.07
C PHE A 454 13.28 0.83 32.98
N VAL A 455 12.66 1.09 34.13
CA VAL A 455 11.41 1.86 34.22
C VAL A 455 11.64 3.09 35.06
N PHE A 456 11.62 4.25 34.44
CA PHE A 456 11.75 5.55 35.08
C PHE A 456 10.37 6.15 35.33
N ARG A 457 10.15 6.65 36.55
CA ARG A 457 8.85 7.18 36.98
C ARG A 457 8.99 8.62 37.46
N ARG A 458 8.11 9.50 37.00
CA ARG A 458 8.05 10.87 37.47
C ARG A 458 6.58 11.26 37.73
N PRO A 459 6.16 11.36 39.00
CA PRO A 459 4.90 12.03 39.35
C PRO A 459 4.95 13.50 38.91
N LEU A 460 3.90 13.97 38.25
CA LEU A 460 3.92 15.30 37.62
C LEU A 460 3.34 16.43 38.48
N LYS A 461 2.81 16.12 39.66
CA LYS A 461 2.20 17.11 40.58
C LYS A 461 3.06 18.29 40.92
N ASP A 462 4.39 18.08 40.96
CA ASP A 462 5.37 19.12 41.31
C ASP A 462 6.13 19.66 40.07
N VAL A 463 5.76 19.22 38.88
CA VAL A 463 6.35 19.68 37.62
C VAL A 463 5.52 20.84 37.09
N ARG A 464 6.14 21.98 36.80
CA ARG A 464 5.43 23.14 36.28
C ARG A 464 4.85 22.86 34.91
N PRO A 465 3.61 23.30 34.60
CA PRO A 465 3.03 23.19 33.26
C PRO A 465 3.93 23.84 32.21
N GLY A 466 4.02 23.20 31.05
CA GLY A 466 4.86 23.65 29.92
C GLY A 466 5.24 22.53 28.99
N ASN A 467 6.02 22.87 27.96
CA ASN A 467 6.54 21.91 27.01
C ASN A 467 7.95 21.47 27.39
N TYR A 468 8.15 20.17 27.39
CA TYR A 468 9.43 19.55 27.74
C TYR A 468 9.89 18.58 26.67
N ASP A 469 11.20 18.51 26.48
CA ASP A 469 11.82 17.39 25.79
C ASP A 469 12.22 16.32 26.80
N LEU A 470 11.64 15.14 26.74
CA LEU A 470 12.14 13.96 27.41
C LEU A 470 13.36 13.48 26.64
N ILE A 471 14.52 13.59 27.27
CA ILE A 471 15.80 13.16 26.70
C ILE A 471 16.27 11.93 27.45
N VAL A 472 16.64 10.91 26.69
CA VAL A 472 17.34 9.72 27.18
C VAL A 472 18.76 9.78 26.68
N ASP A 473 19.69 9.79 27.61
CA ASP A 473 21.12 9.82 27.38
C ASP A 473 21.75 8.48 27.81
N ARG A 474 22.55 7.89 26.95
CA ARG A 474 23.32 6.67 27.18
C ARG A 474 24.79 6.94 26.91
N ASP A 475 25.62 6.82 27.94
CA ASP A 475 27.07 7.04 27.85
C ASP A 475 27.46 8.44 27.31
N GLY A 476 26.65 9.49 27.59
CA GLY A 476 26.89 10.85 27.14
C GLY A 476 26.37 11.17 25.74
N ALA A 477 25.67 10.21 25.09
CA ALA A 477 25.04 10.40 23.80
C ALA A 477 23.52 10.39 23.95
N GLU A 478 22.86 11.38 23.39
CA GLU A 478 21.38 11.39 23.27
C GLU A 478 20.94 10.29 22.35
N VAL A 479 20.11 9.38 22.85
CA VAL A 479 19.57 8.25 22.09
C VAL A 479 18.08 8.37 21.81
N ILE A 480 17.36 9.19 22.60
CA ILE A 480 15.94 9.45 22.41
C ILE A 480 15.66 10.91 22.78
N ARG A 481 14.87 11.57 21.95
CA ARG A 481 14.25 12.86 22.25
C ARG A 481 12.77 12.78 21.90
N LYS A 482 11.91 13.03 22.89
CA LYS A 482 10.46 13.06 22.69
C LYS A 482 9.85 14.26 23.39
N THR A 483 9.14 15.10 22.65
CA THR A 483 8.45 16.24 23.23
C THR A 483 7.19 15.78 23.96
N VAL A 484 7.01 16.25 25.18
CA VAL A 484 5.82 16.03 26.01
C VAL A 484 5.29 17.37 26.53
N SER A 485 3.99 17.49 26.67
CA SER A 485 3.33 18.66 27.25
C SER A 485 2.74 18.32 28.60
N ILE A 486 3.05 19.12 29.62
CA ILE A 486 2.49 18.99 30.96
C ILE A 486 1.49 20.12 31.15
N LEU A 487 0.25 19.77 31.41
CA LEU A 487 -0.87 20.72 31.59
C LEU A 487 -1.03 21.09 33.05
N SER A 488 -1.81 22.17 33.30
CA SER A 488 -2.22 22.57 34.66
C SER A 488 -3.47 21.84 35.16
N PHE A 489 -4.06 20.98 34.32
CA PHE A 489 -5.27 20.20 34.62
C PHE A 489 -5.20 18.83 33.96
N ASP A 490 -5.94 17.87 34.52
CA ASP A 490 -6.01 16.53 33.97
C ASP A 490 -6.96 16.46 32.77
N ILE A 491 -6.60 15.64 31.78
CA ILE A 491 -7.43 15.36 30.60
C ILE A 491 -7.80 13.88 30.54
N PRO A 492 -8.97 13.52 29.99
CA PRO A 492 -9.32 12.14 29.77
C PRO A 492 -8.29 11.42 28.89
N LYS A 493 -7.88 10.24 29.32
CA LYS A 493 -7.04 9.38 28.50
C LYS A 493 -7.86 8.70 27.40
N PRO A 494 -7.25 8.50 26.22
CA PRO A 494 -7.95 7.84 25.12
C PRO A 494 -8.34 6.42 25.49
N ILE A 495 -9.40 5.95 24.87
CA ILE A 495 -9.81 4.54 24.92
C ILE A 495 -9.08 3.80 23.83
N GLU A 496 -8.49 2.67 24.14
CA GLU A 496 -7.88 1.84 23.13
C GLU A 496 -8.92 1.05 22.34
N PHE A 497 -8.70 0.97 21.05
CA PHE A 497 -9.53 0.17 20.16
C PHE A 497 -8.96 -1.25 20.07
N GLU A 498 -9.80 -2.24 20.40
CA GLU A 498 -9.41 -3.64 20.35
C GLU A 498 -9.16 -4.14 18.94
N SER A 499 -8.04 -4.82 18.76
CA SER A 499 -7.80 -5.65 17.61
C SER A 499 -8.29 -7.07 17.88
N VAL A 500 -9.25 -7.53 17.10
CA VAL A 500 -9.81 -8.90 17.22
C VAL A 500 -8.90 -9.96 16.59
N GLU A 501 -7.77 -9.58 16.02
CA GLU A 501 -6.85 -10.53 15.41
C GLU A 501 -6.10 -11.34 16.47
N PRO A 502 -6.00 -12.67 16.29
CA PRO A 502 -5.21 -13.49 17.18
C PRO A 502 -3.74 -13.04 17.14
N LEU A 503 -3.09 -13.08 18.29
CA LEU A 503 -1.65 -12.85 18.40
C LEU A 503 -0.91 -13.84 17.50
N SER A 504 -0.02 -13.33 16.65
CA SER A 504 0.87 -14.18 15.88
C SER A 504 1.86 -14.88 16.80
N SER A 505 2.22 -16.10 16.47
CA SER A 505 3.22 -16.85 17.22
C SER A 505 4.63 -16.31 16.97
N LYS A 506 5.60 -16.69 17.82
CA LYS A 506 7.02 -16.38 17.57
C LYS A 506 7.46 -16.87 16.20
N ASP A 507 6.99 -18.02 15.77
CA ASP A 507 7.32 -18.62 14.49
C ASP A 507 6.77 -17.80 13.31
N ASP A 508 5.54 -17.25 13.42
CA ASP A 508 4.95 -16.38 12.41
C ASP A 508 5.79 -15.09 12.24
N TYR A 509 6.18 -14.48 13.36
CA TYR A 509 7.07 -13.31 13.33
C TYR A 509 8.46 -13.64 12.76
N THR A 510 9.00 -14.81 13.07
CA THR A 510 10.28 -15.28 12.50
C THR A 510 10.18 -15.44 10.98
N PHE A 511 9.05 -15.96 10.49
CA PHE A 511 8.80 -16.04 9.04
C PHE A 511 8.73 -14.65 8.40
N ILE A 512 8.02 -13.71 9.02
CA ILE A 512 7.90 -12.33 8.54
C ILE A 512 9.28 -11.65 8.49
N LEU A 513 10.11 -11.81 9.52
CA LEU A 513 11.48 -11.28 9.52
C LEU A 513 12.32 -11.86 8.38
N GLY A 514 12.18 -13.16 8.10
CA GLY A 514 12.81 -13.78 6.93
C GLY A 514 12.36 -13.14 5.61
N GLN A 515 11.07 -12.84 5.47
CA GLN A 515 10.54 -12.13 4.30
C GLN A 515 11.10 -10.70 4.20
N GLU A 516 11.23 -9.99 5.32
CA GLU A 516 11.78 -8.64 5.36
C GLU A 516 13.25 -8.63 4.91
N TYR A 517 14.08 -9.56 5.41
CA TYR A 517 15.45 -9.71 4.93
C TYR A 517 15.51 -10.02 3.44
N LEU A 518 14.62 -10.88 2.95
CA LEU A 518 14.53 -11.21 1.53
C LEU A 518 14.15 -9.99 0.68
N ASN A 519 13.22 -9.18 1.15
CA ASN A 519 12.80 -7.92 0.51
C ASN A 519 13.90 -6.86 0.55
N ALA A 520 14.72 -6.86 1.60
CA ALA A 520 15.92 -6.04 1.72
C ALA A 520 17.08 -6.52 0.82
N GLY A 521 16.94 -7.67 0.18
CA GLY A 521 17.99 -8.28 -0.66
C GLY A 521 19.00 -9.13 0.09
N ASP A 522 18.78 -9.38 1.38
CA ASP A 522 19.64 -10.23 2.21
C ASP A 522 19.08 -11.66 2.32
N ALA A 523 19.23 -12.41 1.23
CA ALA A 523 18.74 -13.77 1.15
C ALA A 523 19.44 -14.73 2.14
N ALA A 524 20.67 -14.42 2.56
CA ALA A 524 21.41 -15.26 3.51
C ALA A 524 20.77 -15.19 4.90
N ARG A 525 20.55 -13.99 5.44
CA ARG A 525 19.85 -13.81 6.72
C ARG A 525 18.40 -14.28 6.64
N ALA A 526 17.74 -14.09 5.51
CA ALA A 526 16.40 -14.64 5.29
C ALA A 526 16.37 -16.16 5.52
N LEU A 527 17.33 -16.89 4.96
CA LEU A 527 17.42 -18.35 5.13
C LEU A 527 17.73 -18.77 6.57
N GLU A 528 18.52 -18.02 7.32
CA GLU A 528 18.75 -18.30 8.74
C GLU A 528 17.43 -18.30 9.51
N HIS A 529 16.58 -17.31 9.27
CA HIS A 529 15.24 -17.24 9.86
C HIS A 529 14.36 -18.41 9.38
N PHE A 530 14.29 -18.67 8.09
CA PHE A 530 13.45 -19.74 7.55
C PHE A 530 13.87 -21.14 8.06
N ARG A 531 15.17 -21.41 8.18
CA ARG A 531 15.67 -22.70 8.70
C ARG A 531 15.38 -22.90 10.18
N SER A 532 15.16 -21.84 10.95
CA SER A 532 14.76 -21.93 12.37
C SER A 532 13.29 -22.27 12.57
N LEU A 533 12.48 -22.22 11.48
CA LEU A 533 11.06 -22.51 11.55
C LEU A 533 10.78 -24.01 11.69
N PRO A 534 9.78 -24.40 12.48
CA PRO A 534 9.35 -25.78 12.55
C PRO A 534 8.75 -26.26 11.23
N GLU A 535 8.89 -27.57 10.95
CA GLU A 535 8.49 -28.17 9.66
C GLU A 535 7.01 -27.93 9.30
N ARG A 536 6.13 -27.82 10.29
CA ARG A 536 4.70 -27.49 10.06
C ARG A 536 4.45 -26.18 9.32
N LEU A 537 5.42 -25.25 9.37
CA LEU A 537 5.35 -23.96 8.65
C LEU A 537 5.98 -24.03 7.25
N TRP A 538 6.52 -25.15 6.85
CA TRP A 538 6.99 -25.41 5.49
C TRP A 538 5.84 -25.97 4.66
N ASN A 539 4.97 -25.11 4.22
CA ASN A 539 3.72 -25.43 3.52
C ASN A 539 3.64 -24.71 2.17
N SER A 540 2.55 -24.93 1.44
CA SER A 540 2.34 -24.35 0.10
C SER A 540 2.47 -22.82 0.03
N GLY A 541 2.22 -22.11 1.13
CA GLY A 541 2.36 -20.64 1.18
C GLY A 541 3.78 -20.18 1.46
N SER A 542 4.55 -20.90 2.28
CA SER A 542 5.90 -20.50 2.69
C SER A 542 7.00 -21.04 1.75
N ILE A 543 6.83 -22.24 1.20
CA ILE A 543 7.82 -22.89 0.33
C ILE A 543 8.25 -22.02 -0.86
N PRO A 544 7.38 -21.34 -1.60
CA PRO A 544 7.81 -20.47 -2.71
C PRO A 544 8.72 -19.32 -2.27
N VAL A 545 8.48 -18.76 -1.10
CA VAL A 545 9.29 -17.68 -0.52
C VAL A 545 10.66 -18.20 -0.11
N ILE A 546 10.70 -19.35 0.56
CA ILE A 546 11.94 -20.00 0.98
C ILE A 546 12.77 -20.44 -0.24
N ALA A 547 12.12 -20.99 -1.26
CA ALA A 547 12.78 -21.37 -2.51
C ALA A 547 13.42 -20.18 -3.22
N ARG A 548 12.77 -19.00 -3.20
CA ARG A 548 13.36 -17.78 -3.73
C ARG A 548 14.62 -17.39 -2.96
N ALA A 549 14.65 -17.54 -1.66
CA ALA A 549 15.82 -17.26 -0.84
C ALA A 549 16.97 -18.26 -1.15
N LEU A 550 16.67 -19.55 -1.29
CA LEU A 550 17.64 -20.57 -1.71
C LEU A 550 18.22 -20.28 -3.10
N TYR A 551 17.36 -19.90 -4.05
CA TYR A 551 17.80 -19.54 -5.40
C TYR A 551 18.78 -18.35 -5.37
N LEU A 552 18.46 -17.30 -4.63
CA LEU A 552 19.29 -16.11 -4.52
C LEU A 552 20.63 -16.38 -3.81
N THR A 553 20.69 -17.38 -2.95
CA THR A 553 21.93 -17.86 -2.33
C THR A 553 22.63 -18.95 -3.15
N LYS A 554 22.13 -19.24 -4.36
CA LYS A 554 22.68 -20.24 -5.30
C LYS A 554 22.57 -21.70 -4.82
N ASP A 555 21.72 -21.97 -3.86
CA ASP A 555 21.36 -23.33 -3.44
C ASP A 555 20.27 -23.90 -4.35
N TYR A 556 20.61 -24.09 -5.62
CA TYR A 556 19.68 -24.56 -6.64
C TYR A 556 19.21 -26.01 -6.40
N ALA A 557 20.02 -26.84 -5.75
CA ALA A 557 19.65 -28.19 -5.38
C ALA A 557 18.57 -28.18 -4.31
N GLY A 558 18.75 -27.36 -3.28
CA GLY A 558 17.75 -27.14 -2.23
C GLY A 558 16.42 -26.61 -2.77
N VAL A 559 16.44 -25.75 -3.81
CA VAL A 559 15.22 -25.34 -4.50
C VAL A 559 14.45 -26.54 -5.03
N LEU A 560 15.13 -27.46 -5.76
CA LEU A 560 14.45 -28.61 -6.36
C LEU A 560 13.88 -29.55 -5.29
N GLU A 561 14.65 -29.80 -4.23
CA GLU A 561 14.25 -30.67 -3.12
C GLU A 561 12.96 -30.21 -2.43
N LEU A 562 12.79 -28.89 -2.27
CA LEU A 562 11.58 -28.33 -1.65
C LEU A 562 10.29 -28.70 -2.41
N PHE A 563 10.37 -28.85 -3.72
CA PHE A 563 9.22 -29.15 -4.58
C PHE A 563 9.07 -30.64 -4.92
N GLU A 564 9.89 -31.51 -4.36
CA GLU A 564 9.70 -32.96 -4.39
C GLU A 564 8.60 -33.38 -3.40
N LYS A 565 8.29 -32.55 -2.40
CA LYS A 565 7.18 -32.78 -1.46
C LYS A 565 5.85 -32.61 -2.19
N ASP A 566 4.95 -33.57 -2.01
CA ASP A 566 3.59 -33.52 -2.57
C ASP A 566 2.80 -32.32 -2.01
N GLY A 567 1.99 -31.70 -2.85
CA GLY A 567 1.01 -30.68 -2.46
C GLY A 567 1.46 -29.22 -2.61
N VAL A 568 2.68 -28.96 -3.11
CA VAL A 568 3.10 -27.58 -3.42
C VAL A 568 2.70 -27.22 -4.85
N GLU A 569 1.86 -26.20 -4.99
CA GLU A 569 1.40 -25.75 -6.31
C GLU A 569 2.56 -25.15 -7.12
N ARG A 570 2.69 -25.62 -8.36
CA ARG A 570 3.70 -25.15 -9.31
C ARG A 570 3.17 -23.96 -10.11
N THR A 571 3.07 -22.82 -9.45
CA THR A 571 2.69 -21.55 -10.10
C THR A 571 3.75 -21.08 -11.09
N TYR A 572 3.42 -20.12 -11.93
CA TYR A 572 4.34 -19.57 -12.92
C TYR A 572 5.71 -19.14 -12.33
N PRO A 573 5.78 -18.32 -11.25
CA PRO A 573 7.06 -17.97 -10.64
C PRO A 573 7.83 -19.18 -10.12
N VAL A 574 7.12 -20.15 -9.57
CA VAL A 574 7.73 -21.40 -9.09
C VAL A 574 8.32 -22.20 -10.25
N LEU A 575 7.60 -22.32 -11.36
CA LEU A 575 8.11 -23.02 -12.55
C LEU A 575 9.35 -22.34 -13.14
N LEU A 576 9.36 -20.99 -13.18
CA LEU A 576 10.56 -20.24 -13.58
C LEU A 576 11.74 -20.50 -12.65
N LEU A 577 11.48 -20.51 -11.34
CA LEU A 577 12.49 -20.76 -10.33
C LEU A 577 13.06 -22.16 -10.47
N LEU A 578 12.21 -23.18 -10.66
CA LEU A 578 12.61 -24.56 -10.89
C LEU A 578 13.37 -24.72 -12.20
N GLY A 579 12.87 -24.14 -13.29
CA GLY A 579 13.51 -24.19 -14.60
C GLY A 579 14.91 -23.57 -14.58
N ASN A 580 15.04 -22.37 -14.00
CA ASN A 580 16.31 -21.69 -13.86
C ASN A 580 17.28 -22.46 -12.93
N SER A 581 16.79 -23.03 -11.83
CA SER A 581 17.60 -23.87 -10.95
C SER A 581 18.12 -25.10 -11.67
N CYS A 582 17.29 -25.72 -12.53
CA CYS A 582 17.72 -26.84 -13.37
C CYS A 582 18.79 -26.42 -14.40
N LEU A 583 18.68 -25.21 -14.99
CA LEU A 583 19.70 -24.68 -15.90
C LEU A 583 21.06 -24.51 -15.20
N GLU A 584 21.06 -23.89 -14.03
CA GLU A 584 22.27 -23.69 -13.24
C GLU A 584 22.92 -25.01 -12.83
N LEU A 585 22.13 -26.03 -12.55
CA LEU A 585 22.58 -27.40 -12.24
C LEU A 585 22.88 -28.25 -13.49
N LYS A 586 22.74 -27.68 -14.70
CA LYS A 586 22.91 -28.39 -15.98
C LYS A 586 21.96 -29.59 -16.15
N LYS A 587 20.83 -29.62 -15.48
CA LYS A 587 19.80 -30.64 -15.62
C LYS A 587 18.85 -30.26 -16.77
N LEU A 588 19.37 -30.27 -18.00
CA LEU A 588 18.72 -29.70 -19.18
C LEU A 588 17.37 -30.35 -19.49
N ASP A 589 17.24 -31.68 -19.34
CA ASP A 589 15.99 -32.40 -19.56
C ASP A 589 14.86 -31.88 -18.62
N GLN A 590 15.21 -31.72 -17.35
CA GLN A 590 14.26 -31.19 -16.35
C GLN A 590 13.95 -29.73 -16.61
N ALA A 591 14.95 -28.93 -16.97
CA ALA A 591 14.74 -27.52 -17.34
C ALA A 591 13.75 -27.41 -18.51
N ALA A 592 13.89 -28.25 -19.55
CA ALA A 592 12.96 -28.28 -20.68
C ALA A 592 11.52 -28.51 -20.20
N VAL A 593 11.30 -29.49 -19.31
CA VAL A 593 9.96 -29.80 -18.77
C VAL A 593 9.36 -28.60 -18.05
N TYR A 594 10.12 -27.89 -17.24
CA TYR A 594 9.61 -26.73 -16.52
C TYR A 594 9.35 -25.55 -17.45
N PHE A 595 10.25 -25.24 -18.40
CA PHE A 595 10.02 -24.16 -19.35
C PHE A 595 8.91 -24.45 -20.35
N GLU A 596 8.63 -25.72 -20.68
CA GLU A 596 7.44 -26.09 -21.43
C GLU A 596 6.14 -25.81 -20.65
N GLN A 597 6.16 -26.00 -19.34
CA GLN A 597 5.06 -25.62 -18.47
C GLN A 597 4.95 -24.09 -18.36
N VAL A 598 6.06 -23.38 -18.21
CA VAL A 598 6.11 -21.90 -18.23
C VAL A 598 5.46 -21.37 -19.51
N ARG A 599 5.77 -21.98 -20.68
CA ARG A 599 5.20 -21.58 -21.97
C ARG A 599 3.68 -21.71 -22.03
N LYS A 600 3.08 -22.63 -21.27
CA LYS A 600 1.62 -22.76 -21.19
C LYS A 600 0.94 -21.57 -20.49
N TYR A 601 1.68 -20.84 -19.65
CA TYR A 601 1.19 -19.60 -19.05
C TYR A 601 1.37 -18.38 -19.97
N GLY A 602 2.39 -18.41 -20.84
CA GLY A 602 2.63 -17.35 -21.82
C GLY A 602 3.65 -17.80 -22.87
N ASP A 603 3.21 -17.80 -24.14
CA ASP A 603 4.08 -18.13 -25.28
C ASP A 603 4.85 -16.86 -25.68
N THR A 604 5.95 -16.57 -24.96
CA THR A 604 6.77 -15.38 -25.16
C THR A 604 8.02 -15.67 -25.98
N PRO A 605 8.60 -14.68 -26.70
CA PRO A 605 9.87 -14.85 -27.40
C PRO A 605 10.98 -15.34 -26.48
N GLU A 606 11.03 -14.80 -25.26
CA GLU A 606 12.05 -15.12 -24.26
C GLU A 606 11.97 -16.60 -23.85
N ASN A 607 10.79 -17.10 -23.51
CA ASN A 607 10.57 -18.50 -23.15
C ASN A 607 10.93 -19.44 -24.31
N ASN A 608 10.55 -19.09 -25.54
CA ASN A 608 10.90 -19.89 -26.70
C ASN A 608 12.41 -19.87 -27.01
N ARG A 609 13.09 -18.74 -26.82
CA ARG A 609 14.56 -18.69 -26.93
C ARG A 609 15.25 -19.57 -25.90
N THR A 610 14.77 -19.52 -24.66
CA THR A 610 15.29 -20.38 -23.58
C THR A 610 15.10 -21.87 -23.91
N LEU A 611 13.90 -22.26 -24.36
CA LEU A 611 13.64 -23.63 -24.79
C LEU A 611 14.49 -24.03 -26.01
N GLY A 612 14.64 -23.14 -26.99
CA GLY A 612 15.53 -23.38 -28.13
C GLY A 612 16.97 -23.63 -27.71
N ALA A 613 17.51 -22.84 -26.79
CA ALA A 613 18.85 -23.00 -26.24
C ALA A 613 19.00 -24.34 -25.46
N ILE A 614 17.98 -24.70 -24.67
CA ILE A 614 17.97 -25.97 -23.93
C ILE A 614 17.98 -27.15 -24.89
N TYR A 615 17.07 -27.20 -25.87
CA TYR A 615 17.01 -28.31 -26.82
C TYR A 615 18.23 -28.39 -27.73
N PHE A 616 18.83 -27.26 -28.09
CA PHE A 616 20.10 -27.23 -28.79
C PHE A 616 21.22 -27.88 -27.96
N SER A 617 21.28 -27.55 -26.68
CA SER A 617 22.25 -28.12 -25.76
C SER A 617 22.02 -29.63 -25.49
N LEU A 618 20.76 -30.08 -25.61
CA LEU A 618 20.38 -31.49 -25.54
C LEU A 618 20.68 -32.25 -26.86
N GLY A 619 21.08 -31.55 -27.92
CA GLY A 619 21.36 -32.12 -29.23
C GLY A 619 20.16 -32.24 -30.16
N ASP A 620 18.94 -31.85 -29.72
CA ASP A 620 17.73 -31.84 -30.51
C ASP A 620 17.63 -30.54 -31.33
N LYS A 621 18.37 -30.51 -32.43
CA LYS A 621 18.46 -29.33 -33.31
C LYS A 621 17.14 -28.98 -33.99
N GLU A 622 16.29 -29.96 -34.23
CA GLU A 622 14.99 -29.73 -34.89
C GLU A 622 14.04 -29.00 -33.96
N LYS A 623 13.89 -29.47 -32.72
CA LYS A 623 13.13 -28.77 -31.72
C LYS A 623 13.69 -27.39 -31.40
N ALA A 624 15.03 -27.28 -31.24
CA ALA A 624 15.69 -26.02 -31.03
C ALA A 624 15.30 -24.98 -32.09
N LYS A 625 15.39 -25.39 -33.36
CA LYS A 625 15.00 -24.54 -34.50
C LYS A 625 13.51 -24.14 -34.41
N THR A 626 12.66 -25.10 -34.11
CA THR A 626 11.20 -24.83 -34.00
C THR A 626 10.91 -23.74 -32.96
N TYR A 627 11.58 -23.78 -31.80
CA TYR A 627 11.40 -22.77 -30.76
C TYR A 627 12.02 -21.42 -31.14
N TRP A 628 13.19 -21.38 -31.79
CA TRP A 628 13.76 -20.12 -32.26
C TRP A 628 12.91 -19.49 -33.35
N ASP A 629 12.46 -20.28 -34.35
CA ASP A 629 11.54 -19.80 -35.40
C ASP A 629 10.24 -19.22 -34.78
N ARG A 630 9.75 -19.87 -33.71
CA ARG A 630 8.58 -19.38 -32.95
C ARG A 630 8.90 -18.07 -32.21
N ALA A 631 10.05 -17.97 -31.56
CA ALA A 631 10.49 -16.75 -30.89
C ALA A 631 10.58 -15.58 -31.87
N ASP A 632 11.20 -15.80 -33.05
CA ASP A 632 11.33 -14.79 -34.08
C ASP A 632 9.96 -14.37 -34.65
N ALA A 633 9.05 -15.31 -34.86
CA ALA A 633 7.70 -15.02 -35.31
C ALA A 633 6.92 -14.16 -34.29
N LEU A 634 7.06 -14.47 -32.99
CA LEU A 634 6.45 -13.70 -31.92
C LEU A 634 7.06 -12.30 -31.81
N GLU A 635 8.38 -12.17 -31.98
CA GLU A 635 9.07 -10.88 -31.93
C GLU A 635 8.73 -10.02 -33.14
N LYS A 636 8.64 -10.63 -34.35
CA LYS A 636 8.16 -9.95 -35.56
C LYS A 636 6.75 -9.42 -35.35
N LYS A 637 5.85 -10.24 -34.84
CA LYS A 637 4.48 -9.82 -34.50
C LYS A 637 4.47 -8.69 -33.47
N ARG A 638 5.38 -8.75 -32.46
CA ARG A 638 5.54 -7.71 -31.45
C ARG A 638 6.07 -6.39 -32.05
N SER A 639 6.96 -6.47 -33.06
CA SER A 639 7.46 -5.30 -33.79
C SER A 639 6.47 -4.71 -34.77
N GLU A 640 5.67 -5.53 -35.44
CA GLU A 640 4.58 -5.10 -36.34
C GLU A 640 3.43 -4.42 -35.58
N THR A 641 3.21 -4.79 -34.32
CA THR A 641 2.29 -4.12 -33.40
C THR A 641 2.88 -2.85 -32.76
N LYS A 642 4.17 -2.50 -33.04
CA LYS A 642 4.77 -1.22 -32.70
C LYS A 642 4.70 -0.28 -33.91
N PRO A 643 3.79 0.72 -33.98
CA PRO A 643 3.86 1.73 -35.03
C PRO A 643 5.04 2.67 -34.75
N GLY A 644 6.05 2.58 -35.61
CA GLY A 644 6.85 3.71 -36.09
C GLY A 644 7.71 4.48 -35.10
N GLU A 645 8.86 3.95 -34.71
CA GLU A 645 10.07 4.78 -34.67
C GLU A 645 10.64 4.85 -36.12
N LYS A 646 10.29 5.89 -36.86
CA LYS A 646 11.05 6.26 -38.04
C LYS A 646 12.46 6.64 -37.59
N LYS A 647 13.44 5.84 -37.97
CA LYS A 647 14.84 6.30 -38.00
C LYS A 647 14.88 7.54 -38.91
N GLU A 648 15.21 8.69 -38.35
CA GLU A 648 15.65 9.83 -39.14
C GLU A 648 16.98 9.45 -39.82
N PRO A 649 17.15 9.74 -41.12
CA PRO A 649 18.41 9.51 -41.78
C PRO A 649 19.42 10.55 -41.31
N SER A 650 20.63 10.06 -41.07
CA SER A 650 21.86 10.73 -40.68
C SER A 650 22.12 12.08 -41.34
#